data_c90ffcc2e5c788b34875ad7f5c4cb2f2
#
_entry.id   c90ffcc2e5c788b34875ad7f5c4cb2f2
#
_cell.length_a   1.000
_cell.length_b   1.000
_cell.length_c   1.000
_cell.angle_alpha   90.00
_cell.angle_beta   90.00
_cell.angle_gamma   90.00
#
_symmetry.space_group_name_H-M   'P 1'
#
loop_
_entity.id
_entity.type
_entity.pdbx_description
1 polymer ?
#
loop_
_entity_poly.entity_id
_entity_poly.type
_entity_poly.pdbx_seq_one_letter_code
_entity_poly.pdbx_strand_id
1 'polypeptide(L)'
;MKETLHLCRNNLGELALYLNEMGYSVDAVDYAESAIELATAQAPDDADVHFLHHDIEHDSFADLPHDEYDLITLRLCYAFLHNRTWLLNRLREHLRPGGTICIITPLADAVPADRRDIALDEGEIVLATAGWATAERFDADGMVVLMLREPAAGPVSFADKRRPTPQGLIGAGVVVTDEQGRVLLGRSVRGVWELPGGKPTPSESFEQAAVRELAEETGLEASVDNAQVLAFLMDTTYDIPRLTAAVRITAHHGTPTVTEPDLFHRWEWHWPADLPALTGTLFTPSAHVLDCVWPGLLEGLPPVHRNRALQPAPHEDPVQARESHRLRQEMTDHLIEQGYINDASIEAAFRRVRRHLFLPGVPLKTVYAAADAAVTTKCDGSGRPTSTVSAPWLQAVMLREAALGAGQTALEIGSNGPNAALMQECVGPEGRVTTMDIDPFVVERSARLLPAAGYDRVRVVLGDGEHGAPGLTDEGSLDAILVTVQALDIPSAWVTPLVEGGRLVVPLRIHGYSWAVAFEKRGNELVSRAYAVCGFVPMQGAGARAEDVVVLRGGEIRLRFPEGGTADVEQLTQALEAPRLERRTGVTLPGNTPFDKLMLWLATTMDGFCRLAVDPNLDTGLVERPKGWDAAAVIRDGSLVRLLLQQTGTSTWEWVIHAYGPAAEQLAEEMTQQVTIWDRDHHIRDAPRLTIRSRLEGDTEPTGARTLVKQHTRLDFDWTRPIRTSL
;
A
#
# COMPACT_ATOMS: atom_id res chain seq x y z
N MET A 1 -19.15 63.73 18.14
CA MET A 1 -17.91 63.95 17.39
C MET A 1 -17.65 62.70 16.58
N LYS A 2 -17.04 62.79 15.43
CA LYS A 2 -16.63 61.55 14.72
C LYS A 2 -15.32 61.08 15.32
N GLU A 3 -15.19 59.79 15.51
CA GLU A 3 -14.04 59.18 16.14
C GLU A 3 -13.17 58.47 15.11
N THR A 4 -11.84 58.62 15.22
CA THR A 4 -10.91 57.97 14.30
C THR A 4 -9.76 57.28 15.04
N LEU A 5 -9.40 56.11 14.57
CA LEU A 5 -8.19 55.43 14.97
C LEU A 5 -7.10 55.65 13.92
N HIS A 6 -5.95 56.19 14.34
CA HIS A 6 -4.83 56.44 13.45
C HIS A 6 -3.63 55.55 13.80
N LEU A 7 -3.26 54.70 12.91
CA LEU A 7 -2.07 53.86 13.03
C LEU A 7 -0.95 54.42 12.13
N CYS A 8 0.23 54.62 12.71
CA CYS A 8 1.39 55.13 11.98
C CYS A 8 2.67 54.44 12.44
N ARG A 9 3.73 54.57 11.66
CA ARG A 9 5.07 54.23 12.06
C ARG A 9 5.99 55.42 11.85
N ASN A 10 6.54 55.92 13.01
CA ASN A 10 7.55 57.00 13.04
C ASN A 10 7.13 58.42 12.58
N ASN A 11 5.87 58.72 12.38
CA ASN A 11 5.39 60.12 12.12
C ASN A 11 3.92 60.27 12.49
N LEU A 12 3.62 60.12 13.74
CA LEU A 12 2.26 60.04 14.29
C LEU A 12 1.55 61.40 14.30
N GLY A 13 2.27 62.50 14.50
CA GLY A 13 1.66 63.76 14.85
C GLY A 13 0.95 64.46 13.68
N GLU A 14 1.51 64.53 12.47
CA GLU A 14 0.99 65.34 11.39
C GLU A 14 -0.43 64.95 10.94
N LEU A 15 -0.67 63.66 10.65
CA LEU A 15 -1.99 63.25 10.17
C LEU A 15 -3.02 63.19 11.30
N ALA A 16 -2.61 62.85 12.52
CA ALA A 16 -3.49 62.87 13.69
C ALA A 16 -4.01 64.31 13.98
N LEU A 17 -3.12 65.29 13.99
CA LEU A 17 -3.52 66.71 14.16
C LEU A 17 -4.38 67.20 12.98
N TYR A 18 -4.06 66.85 11.73
CA TYR A 18 -4.89 67.18 10.62
C TYR A 18 -6.30 66.58 10.69
N LEU A 19 -6.43 65.30 11.11
CA LEU A 19 -7.73 64.68 11.34
C LEU A 19 -8.53 65.38 12.45
N ASN A 20 -7.85 65.87 13.51
CA ASN A 20 -8.47 66.62 14.56
C ASN A 20 -8.95 68.02 14.07
N GLU A 21 -8.17 68.72 13.24
CA GLU A 21 -8.59 69.93 12.56
C GLU A 21 -9.85 69.71 11.64
N MET A 22 -10.00 68.51 11.12
CA MET A 22 -11.17 68.10 10.34
C MET A 22 -12.39 67.73 11.20
N GLY A 23 -12.26 67.84 12.54
CA GLY A 23 -13.33 67.62 13.48
C GLY A 23 -13.50 66.20 14.02
N TYR A 24 -12.45 65.36 13.92
CA TYR A 24 -12.42 64.04 14.54
C TYR A 24 -11.80 64.11 15.95
N SER A 25 -12.33 63.32 16.89
CA SER A 25 -11.60 62.88 18.02
C SER A 25 -10.68 61.75 17.63
N VAL A 26 -9.38 61.81 17.92
CA VAL A 26 -8.36 60.94 17.32
C VAL A 26 -7.65 60.07 18.39
N ASP A 27 -7.75 58.78 18.26
CA ASP A 27 -6.89 57.85 18.98
C ASP A 27 -5.70 57.50 18.04
N ALA A 28 -4.51 57.99 18.37
CA ALA A 28 -3.31 57.85 17.59
C ALA A 28 -2.37 56.86 18.24
N VAL A 29 -2.10 55.74 17.60
CA VAL A 29 -1.34 54.61 18.17
C VAL A 29 -0.03 54.33 17.46
N ASP A 30 1.03 54.13 18.21
CA ASP A 30 2.32 53.65 17.69
C ASP A 30 2.91 52.68 18.74
N TYR A 31 3.67 51.65 18.24
CA TYR A 31 4.39 50.75 19.12
C TYR A 31 5.71 51.33 19.65
N ALA A 32 6.17 52.47 19.12
CA ALA A 32 7.39 53.11 19.51
C ALA A 32 7.09 54.24 20.52
N GLU A 33 7.48 54.05 21.80
CA GLU A 33 7.28 55.01 22.86
C GLU A 33 7.88 56.40 22.53
N SER A 34 9.04 56.42 21.86
CA SER A 34 9.70 57.67 21.42
C SER A 34 8.91 58.47 20.39
N ALA A 35 8.12 57.77 19.53
CA ALA A 35 7.23 58.44 18.57
C ALA A 35 6.03 59.12 19.30
N ILE A 36 5.50 58.44 20.29
CA ILE A 36 4.43 58.99 21.16
C ILE A 36 4.90 60.21 21.93
N GLU A 37 6.06 60.15 22.59
CA GLU A 37 6.62 61.29 23.32
C GLU A 37 6.82 62.48 22.41
N LEU A 38 7.37 62.28 21.19
CA LEU A 38 7.61 63.38 20.27
C LEU A 38 6.26 63.99 19.73
N ALA A 39 5.27 63.15 19.42
CA ALA A 39 3.97 63.60 18.93
C ALA A 39 3.23 64.39 20.03
N THR A 40 3.25 63.88 21.26
CA THR A 40 2.63 64.56 22.41
C THR A 40 3.26 65.92 22.68
N ALA A 41 4.59 66.01 22.59
CA ALA A 41 5.31 67.30 22.79
C ALA A 41 5.03 68.37 21.69
N GLN A 42 4.55 67.94 20.54
CA GLN A 42 4.23 68.84 19.39
C GLN A 42 2.74 69.20 19.30
N ALA A 43 1.90 68.50 20.06
CA ALA A 43 0.44 68.71 20.01
C ALA A 43 0.03 70.04 20.67
N PRO A 44 -0.94 70.77 20.12
CA PRO A 44 -1.59 71.89 20.77
C PRO A 44 -2.32 71.44 22.03
N ASP A 45 -2.36 72.28 23.09
CA ASP A 45 -2.99 71.96 24.39
C ASP A 45 -4.52 71.75 24.27
N ASP A 46 -5.15 72.22 23.19
CA ASP A 46 -6.57 72.12 22.91
C ASP A 46 -6.92 71.06 21.86
N ALA A 47 -5.94 70.23 21.41
CA ALA A 47 -6.18 69.18 20.47
C ALA A 47 -6.87 67.97 21.13
N ASP A 48 -7.95 67.48 20.52
CA ASP A 48 -8.68 66.27 20.91
C ASP A 48 -8.03 65.04 20.28
N VAL A 49 -6.76 64.76 20.67
CA VAL A 49 -5.93 63.69 20.17
C VAL A 49 -5.33 62.92 21.33
N HIS A 50 -5.59 61.62 21.41
CA HIS A 50 -5.04 60.72 22.35
C HIS A 50 -3.84 59.97 21.76
N PHE A 51 -2.62 60.30 22.14
CA PHE A 51 -1.43 59.59 21.70
C PHE A 51 -1.16 58.40 22.64
N LEU A 52 -1.15 57.18 22.10
CA LEU A 52 -1.13 55.94 22.86
C LEU A 52 0.04 55.04 22.41
N HIS A 53 0.86 54.65 23.38
CA HIS A 53 1.82 53.56 23.17
C HIS A 53 1.03 52.24 23.12
N HIS A 54 0.87 51.66 21.94
CA HIS A 54 0.01 50.49 21.75
C HIS A 54 0.50 49.68 20.55
N ASP A 55 0.78 48.38 20.77
CA ASP A 55 1.09 47.44 19.68
C ASP A 55 -0.21 46.84 19.16
N ILE A 56 -0.67 47.32 18.01
CA ILE A 56 -1.94 46.95 17.41
C ILE A 56 -2.03 45.48 17.03
N GLU A 57 -0.88 44.77 16.87
CA GLU A 57 -0.86 43.32 16.57
C GLU A 57 -0.90 42.45 17.85
N HIS A 58 -0.49 42.98 19.02
CA HIS A 58 -0.33 42.17 20.23
C HIS A 58 -1.18 42.65 21.42
N ASP A 59 -1.44 43.95 21.57
CA ASP A 59 -2.19 44.48 22.65
C ASP A 59 -3.71 44.36 22.49
N SER A 60 -4.44 44.51 23.59
CA SER A 60 -5.90 44.38 23.57
C SER A 60 -6.57 45.63 23.01
N PHE A 61 -7.49 45.49 22.05
CA PHE A 61 -8.31 46.59 21.56
C PHE A 61 -9.22 47.20 22.65
N ALA A 62 -9.47 46.47 23.74
CA ALA A 62 -10.19 47.01 24.90
C ALA A 62 -9.41 48.10 25.66
N ASP A 63 -8.11 48.26 25.38
CA ASP A 63 -7.26 49.28 25.97
C ASP A 63 -7.32 50.61 25.16
N LEU A 64 -7.99 50.62 23.99
CA LEU A 64 -8.24 51.84 23.25
C LEU A 64 -9.34 52.67 23.87
N PRO A 65 -9.28 54.01 23.77
CA PRO A 65 -10.28 54.91 24.39
C PRO A 65 -11.70 54.75 23.82
N HIS A 66 -11.83 54.30 22.54
CA HIS A 66 -13.13 54.10 21.89
C HIS A 66 -13.29 52.67 21.38
N ASP A 67 -14.48 52.13 21.53
CA ASP A 67 -14.81 50.76 21.05
C ASP A 67 -15.06 50.69 19.55
N GLU A 68 -15.55 51.77 18.94
CA GLU A 68 -15.91 51.83 17.52
C GLU A 68 -15.49 53.16 16.89
N TYR A 69 -15.10 53.15 15.60
CA TYR A 69 -14.54 54.28 14.87
C TYR A 69 -15.31 54.52 13.56
N ASP A 70 -15.44 55.81 13.19
CA ASP A 70 -15.98 56.25 11.88
C ASP A 70 -14.92 56.13 10.77
N LEU A 71 -13.64 56.30 11.13
CA LEU A 71 -12.51 56.20 10.24
C LEU A 71 -11.35 55.49 10.95
N ILE A 72 -10.75 54.52 10.25
CA ILE A 72 -9.49 53.90 10.73
C ILE A 72 -8.43 54.12 9.64
N THR A 73 -7.31 54.74 9.99
CA THR A 73 -6.24 55.03 9.00
C THR A 73 -4.97 54.24 9.31
N LEU A 74 -4.41 53.59 8.31
CA LEU A 74 -3.14 52.90 8.36
C LEU A 74 -2.16 53.58 7.40
N ARG A 75 -1.31 54.47 7.93
CA ARG A 75 -0.37 55.25 7.12
C ARG A 75 1.04 54.69 7.26
N LEU A 76 1.61 54.20 6.16
CA LEU A 76 2.99 53.66 6.08
C LEU A 76 3.31 52.55 7.08
N CYS A 77 2.32 51.88 7.62
CA CYS A 77 2.47 50.80 8.60
C CYS A 77 1.93 49.45 8.05
N TYR A 78 0.91 49.43 7.22
CA TYR A 78 0.23 48.21 6.78
C TYR A 78 1.18 47.18 6.14
N ALA A 79 2.14 47.63 5.32
CA ALA A 79 3.14 46.74 4.70
C ALA A 79 4.08 46.06 5.70
N PHE A 80 4.22 46.58 6.92
CA PHE A 80 5.08 46.00 7.97
C PHE A 80 4.38 45.00 8.89
N LEU A 81 3.05 44.96 8.86
CA LEU A 81 2.26 44.09 9.72
C LEU A 81 2.46 42.62 9.35
N HIS A 82 2.54 41.75 10.37
CA HIS A 82 2.79 40.31 10.19
C HIS A 82 1.52 39.58 9.79
N ASN A 83 0.39 39.85 10.49
CA ASN A 83 -0.89 39.18 10.31
C ASN A 83 -1.94 40.14 9.73
N ARG A 84 -1.70 40.66 8.51
CA ARG A 84 -2.52 41.70 7.89
C ARG A 84 -4.01 41.34 7.79
N THR A 85 -4.34 40.11 7.41
CA THR A 85 -5.73 39.64 7.30
C THR A 85 -6.41 39.60 8.66
N TRP A 86 -5.72 39.07 9.68
CA TRP A 86 -6.24 39.04 11.03
C TRP A 86 -6.49 40.47 11.56
N LEU A 87 -5.53 41.37 11.35
CA LEU A 87 -5.68 42.75 11.79
C LEU A 87 -6.83 43.48 11.07
N LEU A 88 -6.96 43.33 9.73
CA LEU A 88 -8.08 43.92 9.01
C LEU A 88 -9.44 43.40 9.51
N ASN A 89 -9.52 42.11 9.84
CA ASN A 89 -10.73 41.54 10.44
C ASN A 89 -11.02 42.12 11.82
N ARG A 90 -10.00 42.30 12.65
CA ARG A 90 -10.14 42.94 13.97
C ARG A 90 -10.57 44.43 13.82
N LEU A 91 -9.90 45.19 12.96
CA LEU A 91 -10.25 46.60 12.71
C LEU A 91 -11.66 46.76 12.19
N ARG A 92 -12.16 45.83 11.37
CA ARG A 92 -13.54 45.87 10.87
C ARG A 92 -14.60 45.60 11.95
N GLU A 93 -14.25 44.85 13.01
CA GLU A 93 -15.11 44.65 14.18
C GLU A 93 -15.30 45.96 14.99
N HIS A 94 -14.32 46.87 14.89
CA HIS A 94 -14.32 48.20 15.56
C HIS A 94 -14.71 49.32 14.59
N LEU A 95 -15.25 49.00 13.41
CA LEU A 95 -15.70 49.98 12.43
C LEU A 95 -17.21 50.18 12.55
N ARG A 96 -17.65 51.43 12.76
CA ARG A 96 -19.08 51.80 12.78
C ARG A 96 -19.77 51.46 11.43
N PRO A 97 -21.08 51.22 11.43
CA PRO A 97 -21.83 51.10 10.19
C PRO A 97 -21.65 52.34 9.29
N GLY A 98 -21.16 52.14 8.06
CA GLY A 98 -20.78 53.20 7.13
C GLY A 98 -19.41 53.81 7.35
N GLY A 99 -18.64 53.30 8.31
CA GLY A 99 -17.24 53.69 8.54
C GLY A 99 -16.29 53.25 7.43
N THR A 100 -15.08 53.78 7.46
CA THR A 100 -14.09 53.55 6.39
C THR A 100 -12.73 53.13 6.98
N ILE A 101 -12.07 52.14 6.40
CA ILE A 101 -10.63 51.89 6.61
C ILE A 101 -9.87 52.52 5.43
N CYS A 102 -8.88 53.36 5.74
CA CYS A 102 -8.02 54.00 4.77
C CYS A 102 -6.56 53.49 4.94
N ILE A 103 -6.04 52.80 3.93
CA ILE A 103 -4.68 52.33 3.90
C ILE A 103 -3.86 53.19 2.93
N ILE A 104 -2.74 53.75 3.40
CA ILE A 104 -1.81 54.57 2.60
C ILE A 104 -0.44 53.90 2.67
N THR A 105 0.05 53.41 1.53
CA THR A 105 1.32 52.63 1.49
C THR A 105 2.00 52.76 0.11
N PRO A 106 3.33 52.60 0.01
CA PRO A 106 4.02 52.59 -1.27
C PRO A 106 3.63 51.39 -2.14
N LEU A 107 3.69 51.59 -3.46
CA LEU A 107 3.60 50.53 -4.45
C LEU A 107 4.96 49.86 -4.63
N ALA A 108 4.97 48.52 -4.70
CA ALA A 108 6.20 47.74 -4.81
C ALA A 108 7.03 48.06 -6.07
N ASP A 109 6.34 48.46 -7.17
CA ASP A 109 7.01 48.84 -8.41
C ASP A 109 7.53 50.30 -8.41
N ALA A 110 7.11 51.12 -7.44
CA ALA A 110 7.56 52.50 -7.28
C ALA A 110 8.73 52.65 -6.29
N VAL A 111 9.15 51.56 -5.61
CA VAL A 111 10.27 51.57 -4.67
C VAL A 111 11.45 50.74 -5.17
N PRO A 112 12.72 51.09 -4.77
CA PRO A 112 13.88 50.25 -5.05
C PRO A 112 13.74 48.81 -4.60
N ALA A 113 14.43 47.87 -5.23
CA ALA A 113 14.30 46.43 -4.98
C ALA A 113 14.64 46.05 -3.52
N ASP A 114 15.55 46.77 -2.88
CA ASP A 114 15.93 46.62 -1.47
C ASP A 114 14.94 47.18 -0.47
N ARG A 115 13.90 47.88 -0.96
CA ARG A 115 12.82 48.45 -0.14
C ARG A 115 11.41 47.90 -0.47
N ARG A 116 11.35 46.81 -1.22
CA ARG A 116 10.04 46.20 -1.57
C ARG A 116 9.25 45.66 -0.37
N ASP A 117 9.94 45.37 0.72
CA ASP A 117 9.32 44.91 1.98
C ASP A 117 8.48 45.97 2.69
N ILE A 118 8.63 47.24 2.34
CA ILE A 118 7.84 48.36 2.89
C ILE A 118 6.67 48.80 2.00
N ALA A 119 6.39 48.07 0.93
CA ALA A 119 5.42 48.39 -0.10
C ALA A 119 4.46 47.22 -0.39
N LEU A 120 3.35 47.44 -1.05
CA LEU A 120 2.44 46.40 -1.51
C LEU A 120 2.60 46.16 -3.00
N ASP A 121 2.57 44.87 -3.41
CA ASP A 121 2.39 44.53 -4.82
C ASP A 121 0.90 44.39 -5.19
N GLU A 122 0.59 44.22 -6.48
CA GLU A 122 -0.77 44.13 -7.00
C GLU A 122 -1.53 42.91 -6.39
N GLY A 123 -0.86 41.77 -6.15
CA GLY A 123 -1.47 40.60 -5.53
C GLY A 123 -1.85 40.86 -4.08
N GLU A 124 -1.01 41.58 -3.33
CA GLU A 124 -1.27 41.94 -1.93
C GLU A 124 -2.41 42.97 -1.84
N ILE A 125 -2.51 43.89 -2.80
CA ILE A 125 -3.65 44.88 -2.90
C ILE A 125 -4.95 44.11 -3.17
N VAL A 126 -4.97 43.17 -4.12
CA VAL A 126 -6.16 42.37 -4.42
C VAL A 126 -6.62 41.60 -3.18
N LEU A 127 -5.67 41.01 -2.40
CA LEU A 127 -6.01 40.29 -1.16
C LEU A 127 -6.55 41.24 -0.09
N ALA A 128 -5.97 42.43 0.10
CA ALA A 128 -6.42 43.41 1.09
C ALA A 128 -7.85 43.92 0.79
N THR A 129 -8.22 44.00 -0.50
CA THR A 129 -9.54 44.51 -0.94
C THR A 129 -10.61 43.42 -1.06
N ALA A 130 -10.25 42.14 -1.14
CA ALA A 130 -11.17 41.04 -1.41
C ALA A 130 -12.30 40.83 -0.38
N GLY A 131 -12.12 41.29 0.86
CA GLY A 131 -13.10 41.16 1.94
C GLY A 131 -14.10 42.31 2.08
N TRP A 132 -14.15 43.22 1.12
CA TRP A 132 -14.92 44.46 1.19
C TRP A 132 -15.91 44.58 0.03
N ALA A 133 -17.12 45.04 0.31
CA ALA A 133 -18.13 45.27 -0.72
C ALA A 133 -17.79 46.50 -1.57
N THR A 134 -17.18 47.52 -0.98
CA THR A 134 -16.69 48.72 -1.65
C THR A 134 -15.21 48.91 -1.34
N ALA A 135 -14.39 48.86 -2.37
CA ALA A 135 -12.95 49.15 -2.31
C ALA A 135 -12.57 50.13 -3.41
N GLU A 136 -12.25 51.33 -3.01
CA GLU A 136 -11.79 52.38 -3.93
C GLU A 136 -10.27 52.49 -3.85
N ARG A 137 -9.59 52.63 -4.99
CA ARG A 137 -8.15 52.78 -5.09
C ARG A 137 -7.76 54.06 -5.77
N PHE A 138 -6.78 54.76 -5.19
CA PHE A 138 -6.17 55.96 -5.75
C PHE A 138 -4.67 55.80 -5.76
N ASP A 139 -4.03 55.96 -6.89
CA ASP A 139 -2.57 55.90 -7.04
C ASP A 139 -2.03 57.33 -7.25
N ALA A 140 -1.10 57.77 -6.43
CA ALA A 140 -0.44 59.08 -6.54
C ALA A 140 1.00 59.02 -6.02
N ASP A 141 1.94 59.57 -6.76
CA ASP A 141 3.37 59.73 -6.37
C ASP A 141 4.03 58.46 -5.88
N GLY A 142 3.70 57.29 -6.51
CA GLY A 142 4.24 55.99 -6.10
C GLY A 142 3.61 55.36 -4.84
N MET A 143 2.54 55.99 -4.33
CA MET A 143 1.74 55.50 -3.23
C MET A 143 0.40 54.98 -3.74
N VAL A 144 -0.15 54.01 -3.03
CA VAL A 144 -1.55 53.59 -3.17
C VAL A 144 -2.34 53.97 -1.92
N VAL A 145 -3.52 54.51 -2.15
CA VAL A 145 -4.54 54.78 -1.13
C VAL A 145 -5.72 53.85 -1.36
N LEU A 146 -6.01 52.98 -0.39
CA LEU A 146 -7.16 52.08 -0.44
C LEU A 146 -8.21 52.55 0.55
N MET A 147 -9.44 52.81 0.06
CA MET A 147 -10.62 53.16 0.87
C MET A 147 -11.56 51.95 0.91
N LEU A 148 -11.63 51.29 2.08
CA LEU A 148 -12.37 50.06 2.27
C LEU A 148 -13.64 50.34 3.09
N ARG A 149 -14.80 50.00 2.55
CA ARG A 149 -16.10 50.20 3.18
C ARG A 149 -16.99 48.99 3.04
N GLU A 150 -17.90 48.83 3.97
CA GLU A 150 -18.92 47.78 3.95
C GLU A 150 -18.29 46.37 3.81
N PRO A 151 -18.05 45.66 4.92
CA PRO A 151 -17.51 44.31 4.84
C PRO A 151 -18.37 43.39 3.98
N ALA A 152 -17.78 42.68 3.06
CA ALA A 152 -18.47 41.70 2.22
C ALA A 152 -18.99 40.55 3.11
N ALA A 153 -20.20 40.04 2.77
CA ALA A 153 -20.72 38.84 3.38
C ALA A 153 -19.97 37.62 2.80
N GLY A 154 -19.14 36.97 3.62
CA GLY A 154 -18.42 35.78 3.20
C GLY A 154 -17.02 35.65 3.82
N PRO A 155 -16.32 34.54 3.59
CA PRO A 155 -14.95 34.35 4.11
C PRO A 155 -13.98 35.35 3.48
N VAL A 156 -13.13 35.95 4.30
CA VAL A 156 -12.09 36.88 3.90
C VAL A 156 -10.88 36.13 3.39
N SER A 157 -10.27 36.58 2.28
CA SER A 157 -9.00 36.03 1.79
C SER A 157 -7.86 36.39 2.74
N PHE A 158 -6.91 35.45 2.91
CA PHE A 158 -5.73 35.69 3.76
C PHE A 158 -4.65 36.46 2.99
N ALA A 159 -4.14 37.52 3.59
CA ALA A 159 -2.99 38.27 3.13
C ALA A 159 -1.90 38.29 4.22
N ASP A 160 -1.06 37.26 4.22
CA ASP A 160 0.07 37.18 5.14
C ASP A 160 1.25 38.04 4.63
N LYS A 161 2.03 38.61 5.59
CA LYS A 161 3.26 39.32 5.32
C LYS A 161 4.33 38.46 4.64
N ARG A 162 4.30 37.12 4.85
CA ARG A 162 5.19 36.22 4.12
C ARG A 162 4.76 36.16 2.69
N ARG A 163 5.41 36.97 1.85
CA ARG A 163 5.35 36.76 0.42
C ARG A 163 5.66 35.30 0.15
N PRO A 164 4.86 34.58 -0.66
CA PRO A 164 5.27 33.27 -1.13
C PRO A 164 6.68 33.42 -1.63
N THR A 165 7.57 32.49 -1.23
CA THR A 165 8.96 32.48 -1.71
C THR A 165 8.88 32.58 -3.22
N PRO A 166 9.35 33.68 -3.85
CA PRO A 166 8.91 34.04 -5.21
C PRO A 166 9.41 33.09 -6.30
N GLN A 167 10.04 31.95 -5.95
CA GLN A 167 10.65 31.01 -6.89
C GLN A 167 10.62 29.57 -6.34
N GLY A 168 9.44 29.06 -6.05
CA GLY A 168 9.25 27.62 -5.91
C GLY A 168 9.11 26.97 -7.30
N LEU A 169 9.79 25.85 -7.56
CA LEU A 169 9.57 25.06 -8.76
C LEU A 169 8.31 24.21 -8.55
N ILE A 170 7.30 24.41 -9.39
CA ILE A 170 6.09 23.60 -9.37
C ILE A 170 6.08 22.75 -10.63
N GLY A 171 5.83 21.45 -10.50
CA GLY A 171 5.79 20.54 -11.64
C GLY A 171 5.02 19.26 -11.39
N ALA A 172 4.75 18.54 -12.46
CA ALA A 172 4.23 17.17 -12.44
C ALA A 172 5.32 16.22 -12.95
N GLY A 173 5.57 15.13 -12.23
CA GLY A 173 6.37 14.00 -12.68
C GLY A 173 5.44 12.83 -13.02
N VAL A 174 5.58 12.28 -14.23
CA VAL A 174 4.61 11.35 -14.80
C VAL A 174 5.14 9.93 -14.82
N VAL A 175 4.48 9.02 -14.12
CA VAL A 175 4.76 7.59 -14.21
C VAL A 175 3.80 6.96 -15.22
N VAL A 176 4.34 6.42 -16.29
CA VAL A 176 3.62 5.62 -17.28
C VAL A 176 4.31 4.27 -17.45
N THR A 177 3.52 3.19 -17.57
CA THR A 177 4.06 1.85 -17.78
C THR A 177 3.45 1.22 -19.02
N ASP A 178 4.23 0.38 -19.71
CA ASP A 178 3.74 -0.43 -20.80
C ASP A 178 2.91 -1.65 -20.31
N GLU A 179 2.39 -2.44 -21.22
CA GLU A 179 1.62 -3.66 -20.94
C GLU A 179 2.41 -4.72 -20.14
N GLN A 180 3.74 -4.65 -20.17
CA GLN A 180 4.63 -5.55 -19.44
C GLN A 180 4.96 -5.04 -18.04
N GLY A 181 4.54 -3.81 -17.69
CA GLY A 181 4.81 -3.18 -16.39
C GLY A 181 6.17 -2.48 -16.31
N ARG A 182 6.86 -2.25 -17.45
CA ARG A 182 8.09 -1.45 -17.50
C ARG A 182 7.73 0.04 -17.47
N VAL A 183 8.51 0.85 -16.75
CA VAL A 183 8.33 2.30 -16.66
C VAL A 183 9.15 3.03 -17.71
N LEU A 184 8.60 4.11 -18.26
CA LEU A 184 9.28 4.95 -19.24
C LEU A 184 10.20 5.96 -18.56
N LEU A 185 11.48 5.98 -18.95
CA LEU A 185 12.45 6.97 -18.53
C LEU A 185 13.14 7.60 -19.75
N GLY A 186 13.35 8.91 -19.70
CA GLY A 186 14.10 9.67 -20.69
C GLY A 186 15.55 9.88 -20.25
N ARG A 187 16.49 9.64 -21.16
CA ARG A 187 17.89 10.05 -20.98
C ARG A 187 18.04 11.51 -21.39
N SER A 188 18.07 12.41 -20.41
CA SER A 188 18.14 13.83 -20.68
C SER A 188 19.54 14.26 -21.14
N VAL A 189 19.62 15.41 -21.81
CA VAL A 189 20.89 16.03 -22.22
C VAL A 189 21.79 16.38 -21.02
N ARG A 190 21.21 16.48 -19.82
CA ARG A 190 21.93 16.67 -18.54
C ARG A 190 22.67 15.42 -18.05
N GLY A 191 22.49 14.30 -18.74
CA GLY A 191 23.14 13.03 -18.40
C GLY A 191 22.50 12.25 -17.27
N VAL A 192 21.25 12.56 -16.90
CA VAL A 192 20.46 11.83 -15.90
C VAL A 192 19.24 11.16 -16.53
N TRP A 193 18.65 10.19 -15.84
CA TRP A 193 17.39 9.58 -16.19
C TRP A 193 16.24 10.34 -15.51
N GLU A 194 15.21 10.67 -16.25
CA GLU A 194 14.08 11.46 -15.79
C GLU A 194 12.76 10.85 -16.22
N LEU A 195 11.73 11.04 -15.42
CA LEU A 195 10.35 10.80 -15.84
C LEU A 195 9.90 11.90 -16.80
N PRO A 196 8.94 11.62 -17.70
CA PRO A 196 8.23 12.68 -18.40
C PRO A 196 7.61 13.64 -17.38
N GLY A 197 7.57 14.93 -17.74
CA GLY A 197 6.92 15.89 -16.87
C GLY A 197 7.44 17.30 -16.96
N GLY A 198 6.63 18.24 -16.50
CA GLY A 198 6.92 19.65 -16.60
C GLY A 198 6.04 20.52 -15.72
N LYS A 199 5.93 21.81 -16.05
CA LYS A 199 5.26 22.81 -15.24
C LYS A 199 3.81 22.97 -15.71
N PRO A 200 2.82 23.00 -14.78
CA PRO A 200 1.47 23.39 -15.16
C PRO A 200 1.44 24.85 -15.62
N THR A 201 0.61 25.14 -16.61
CA THR A 201 0.23 26.52 -16.95
C THR A 201 -0.77 27.05 -15.93
N PRO A 202 -1.00 28.39 -15.84
CA PRO A 202 -1.85 28.99 -14.80
C PRO A 202 -3.29 28.44 -14.71
N SER A 203 -3.79 27.82 -15.77
CA SER A 203 -5.16 27.29 -15.82
C SER A 203 -5.24 25.76 -15.86
N GLU A 204 -4.10 25.07 -15.77
CA GLU A 204 -4.05 23.60 -15.81
C GLU A 204 -4.09 22.99 -14.42
N SER A 205 -4.80 21.86 -14.29
CA SER A 205 -4.57 20.92 -13.17
C SER A 205 -3.28 20.16 -13.38
N PHE A 206 -2.77 19.50 -12.34
CA PHE A 206 -1.58 18.65 -12.47
C PHE A 206 -1.79 17.45 -13.39
N GLU A 207 -3.02 16.91 -13.45
CA GLU A 207 -3.40 15.85 -14.37
C GLU A 207 -3.38 16.32 -15.83
N GLN A 208 -3.89 17.53 -16.09
CA GLN A 208 -3.86 18.15 -17.42
C GLN A 208 -2.43 18.42 -17.87
N ALA A 209 -1.61 18.99 -16.98
CA ALA A 209 -0.19 19.22 -17.25
C ALA A 209 0.56 17.91 -17.52
N ALA A 210 0.30 16.86 -16.73
CA ALA A 210 0.93 15.55 -16.91
C ALA A 210 0.61 14.92 -18.28
N VAL A 211 -0.65 15.00 -18.72
CA VAL A 211 -1.07 14.48 -20.02
C VAL A 211 -0.44 15.27 -21.17
N ARG A 212 -0.41 16.60 -21.07
CA ARG A 212 0.20 17.48 -22.08
C ARG A 212 1.71 17.22 -22.18
N GLU A 213 2.43 17.27 -21.07
CA GLU A 213 3.89 17.04 -21.03
C GLU A 213 4.25 15.64 -21.54
N LEU A 214 3.48 14.60 -21.18
CA LEU A 214 3.68 13.27 -21.71
C LEU A 214 3.61 13.26 -23.25
N ALA A 215 2.61 13.94 -23.84
CA ALA A 215 2.46 14.01 -25.28
C ALA A 215 3.56 14.85 -25.93
N GLU A 216 3.91 16.01 -25.34
CA GLU A 216 4.93 16.93 -25.85
C GLU A 216 6.32 16.31 -25.85
N GLU A 217 6.72 15.61 -24.79
CA GLU A 217 8.07 15.04 -24.64
C GLU A 217 8.23 13.67 -25.29
N THR A 218 7.16 12.84 -25.29
CA THR A 218 7.26 11.42 -25.66
C THR A 218 6.42 11.01 -26.86
N GLY A 219 5.46 11.85 -27.28
CA GLY A 219 4.49 11.49 -28.33
C GLY A 219 3.44 10.44 -27.89
N LEU A 220 3.41 10.06 -26.60
CA LEU A 220 2.35 9.20 -26.06
C LEU A 220 1.09 10.02 -25.76
N GLU A 221 -0.06 9.50 -26.15
CA GLU A 221 -1.36 10.12 -25.91
C GLU A 221 -2.09 9.45 -24.75
N ALA A 222 -2.61 10.25 -23.83
CA ALA A 222 -3.43 9.80 -22.70
C ALA A 222 -4.63 10.72 -22.49
N SER A 223 -5.71 10.20 -21.89
CA SER A 223 -6.83 11.02 -21.42
C SER A 223 -6.55 11.52 -20.00
N VAL A 224 -7.02 12.72 -19.67
CA VAL A 224 -6.99 13.27 -18.31
C VAL A 224 -7.70 12.35 -17.32
N ASP A 225 -8.74 11.63 -17.73
CA ASP A 225 -9.44 10.64 -16.91
C ASP A 225 -8.54 9.45 -16.50
N ASN A 226 -7.46 9.23 -17.24
CA ASN A 226 -6.45 8.21 -16.95
C ASN A 226 -5.26 8.75 -16.15
N ALA A 227 -5.23 10.04 -15.84
CA ALA A 227 -4.21 10.68 -15.04
C ALA A 227 -4.65 10.79 -13.58
N GLN A 228 -3.79 10.40 -12.65
CA GLN A 228 -4.11 10.37 -11.24
C GLN A 228 -2.95 10.93 -10.41
N VAL A 229 -3.20 12.00 -9.65
CA VAL A 229 -2.25 12.50 -8.66
C VAL A 229 -2.20 11.53 -7.48
N LEU A 230 -1.03 10.96 -7.21
CA LEU A 230 -0.79 10.04 -6.10
C LEU A 230 -0.35 10.76 -4.83
N ALA A 231 0.50 11.78 -5.00
CA ALA A 231 1.06 12.54 -3.89
C ALA A 231 1.56 13.90 -4.36
N PHE A 232 1.67 14.82 -3.41
CA PHE A 232 2.43 16.04 -3.53
C PHE A 232 3.73 15.89 -2.73
N LEU A 233 4.84 16.17 -3.37
CA LEU A 233 6.19 16.03 -2.84
C LEU A 233 6.81 17.41 -2.69
N MET A 234 7.25 17.76 -1.49
CA MET A 234 7.94 19.00 -1.23
C MET A 234 9.37 18.69 -0.80
N ASP A 235 10.34 19.17 -1.56
CA ASP A 235 11.76 19.07 -1.27
C ASP A 235 12.47 20.41 -1.46
N THR A 236 13.69 20.51 -0.91
CA THR A 236 14.60 21.64 -1.08
C THR A 236 15.92 21.19 -1.70
N THR A 237 15.90 20.11 -2.44
CA THR A 237 17.07 19.62 -3.18
C THR A 237 17.52 20.73 -4.12
N TYR A 238 18.80 21.06 -4.09
CA TYR A 238 19.39 22.19 -4.83
C TYR A 238 19.02 23.60 -4.29
N ASP A 239 18.70 23.73 -3.01
CA ASP A 239 18.41 25.00 -2.31
C ASP A 239 17.21 25.81 -2.90
N ILE A 240 16.39 25.18 -3.71
CA ILE A 240 15.18 25.76 -4.28
C ILE A 240 13.97 24.94 -3.81
N PRO A 241 12.98 25.56 -3.14
CA PRO A 241 11.75 24.88 -2.80
C PRO A 241 11.08 24.33 -4.06
N ARG A 242 10.75 23.04 -4.05
CA ARG A 242 10.08 22.36 -5.16
C ARG A 242 8.83 21.67 -4.67
N LEU A 243 7.73 21.84 -5.39
CA LEU A 243 6.51 21.08 -5.26
C LEU A 243 6.34 20.23 -6.51
N THR A 244 6.41 18.92 -6.37
CA THR A 244 6.20 17.97 -7.48
C THR A 244 4.94 17.16 -7.22
N ALA A 245 3.97 17.20 -8.14
CA ALA A 245 2.87 16.25 -8.15
C ALA A 245 3.36 14.92 -8.76
N ALA A 246 3.25 13.84 -8.05
CA ALA A 246 3.47 12.50 -8.57
C ALA A 246 2.21 12.04 -9.29
N VAL A 247 2.23 11.98 -10.61
CA VAL A 247 1.06 11.64 -11.44
C VAL A 247 1.27 10.27 -12.09
N ARG A 248 0.27 9.40 -11.92
CA ARG A 248 0.23 8.09 -12.57
C ARG A 248 -0.71 8.12 -13.77
N ILE A 249 -0.22 7.71 -14.95
CA ILE A 249 -1.04 7.48 -16.14
C ILE A 249 -1.38 5.98 -16.20
N THR A 250 -2.67 5.67 -16.17
CA THR A 250 -3.18 4.28 -16.12
C THR A 250 -3.46 3.66 -17.49
N ALA A 251 -3.63 4.48 -18.52
CA ALA A 251 -3.78 4.03 -19.90
C ALA A 251 -3.27 5.10 -20.88
N HIS A 252 -2.58 4.66 -21.92
CA HIS A 252 -2.03 5.51 -22.97
C HIS A 252 -2.03 4.80 -24.32
N HIS A 253 -1.78 5.55 -25.39
CA HIS A 253 -1.64 5.05 -26.74
C HIS A 253 -0.37 5.61 -27.40
N GLY A 254 0.11 4.93 -28.42
CA GLY A 254 1.29 5.36 -29.18
C GLY A 254 2.58 4.61 -28.80
N THR A 255 3.66 5.01 -29.44
CA THR A 255 5.02 4.49 -29.17
C THR A 255 5.91 5.66 -28.79
N PRO A 256 6.71 5.55 -27.72
CA PRO A 256 7.57 6.65 -27.30
C PRO A 256 8.54 7.07 -28.39
N THR A 257 8.60 8.36 -28.66
CA THR A 257 9.51 9.01 -29.60
C THR A 257 10.12 10.25 -28.95
N VAL A 258 11.31 10.64 -29.36
CA VAL A 258 11.91 11.89 -28.90
C VAL A 258 11.32 13.04 -29.70
N THR A 259 10.44 13.80 -29.09
CA THR A 259 9.78 14.98 -29.71
C THR A 259 10.51 16.27 -29.36
N GLU A 260 11.27 16.25 -28.25
CA GLU A 260 12.10 17.37 -27.78
C GLU A 260 13.60 16.98 -27.71
N PRO A 261 14.30 16.95 -28.85
CA PRO A 261 15.71 16.49 -28.91
C PRO A 261 16.70 17.42 -28.19
N ASP A 262 16.31 18.65 -27.90
CA ASP A 262 17.10 19.62 -27.12
C ASP A 262 17.08 19.29 -25.62
N LEU A 263 16.12 18.49 -25.15
CA LEU A 263 15.97 18.08 -23.75
C LEU A 263 16.34 16.61 -23.52
N PHE A 264 15.96 15.73 -24.45
CA PHE A 264 16.14 14.28 -24.31
C PHE A 264 16.88 13.67 -25.50
N HIS A 265 17.78 12.73 -25.19
CA HIS A 265 18.45 11.94 -26.23
C HIS A 265 17.62 10.74 -26.67
N ARG A 266 16.89 10.10 -25.73
CA ARG A 266 16.07 8.91 -26.00
C ARG A 266 15.13 8.61 -24.85
N TRP A 267 14.09 7.85 -25.13
CA TRP A 267 13.17 7.24 -24.18
C TRP A 267 13.35 5.74 -24.15
N GLU A 268 13.39 5.12 -22.96
CA GLU A 268 13.56 3.67 -22.77
C GLU A 268 12.60 3.12 -21.73
N TRP A 269 12.13 1.89 -21.96
CA TRP A 269 11.33 1.14 -21.00
C TRP A 269 12.22 0.36 -20.06
N HIS A 270 12.12 0.61 -18.75
CA HIS A 270 12.90 -0.03 -17.70
C HIS A 270 12.03 -0.89 -16.79
N TRP A 271 12.51 -2.07 -16.42
CA TRP A 271 11.86 -2.84 -15.38
C TRP A 271 12.03 -2.12 -14.03
N PRO A 272 10.97 -2.06 -13.18
CA PRO A 272 11.11 -1.49 -11.84
C PRO A 272 12.25 -2.13 -11.03
N ALA A 273 12.48 -3.45 -11.17
CA ALA A 273 13.57 -4.17 -10.52
C ALA A 273 14.98 -3.68 -10.91
N ASP A 274 15.14 -3.04 -12.08
CA ASP A 274 16.42 -2.53 -12.55
C ASP A 274 16.70 -1.09 -12.07
N LEU A 275 15.69 -0.38 -11.56
CA LEU A 275 15.82 1.03 -11.13
C LEU A 275 16.83 1.24 -9.99
N PRO A 276 17.01 0.33 -9.01
CA PRO A 276 18.04 0.49 -7.98
C PRO A 276 19.44 0.66 -8.54
N ALA A 277 19.76 0.01 -9.67
CA ALA A 277 21.05 0.16 -10.35
C ALA A 277 21.23 1.55 -11.00
N LEU A 278 20.15 2.27 -11.22
CA LEU A 278 20.14 3.62 -11.80
C LEU A 278 20.10 4.74 -10.76
N THR A 279 19.98 4.45 -9.45
CA THR A 279 19.75 5.46 -8.39
C THR A 279 20.72 6.62 -8.45
N GLY A 280 22.02 6.37 -8.67
CA GLY A 280 23.05 7.41 -8.80
C GLY A 280 22.97 8.29 -10.05
N THR A 281 22.11 7.92 -11.02
CA THR A 281 21.91 8.63 -12.29
C THR A 281 20.46 9.05 -12.52
N LEU A 282 19.55 8.75 -11.58
CA LEU A 282 18.19 9.24 -11.60
C LEU A 282 18.14 10.71 -11.14
N PHE A 283 17.32 11.50 -11.80
CA PHE A 283 16.98 12.83 -11.33
C PHE A 283 16.18 12.71 -10.03
N THR A 284 16.66 13.32 -8.94
CA THR A 284 16.11 13.14 -7.60
C THR A 284 14.59 13.32 -7.51
N PRO A 285 13.96 14.35 -8.09
CA PRO A 285 12.51 14.47 -8.10
C PRO A 285 11.81 13.30 -8.80
N SER A 286 12.35 12.78 -9.91
CA SER A 286 11.83 11.59 -10.58
C SER A 286 11.96 10.35 -9.71
N ALA A 287 13.06 10.21 -8.97
CA ALA A 287 13.24 9.11 -8.03
C ALA A 287 12.21 9.16 -6.88
N HIS A 288 11.91 10.34 -6.33
CA HIS A 288 10.87 10.51 -5.33
C HIS A 288 9.47 10.18 -5.88
N VAL A 289 9.18 10.52 -7.13
CA VAL A 289 7.92 10.18 -7.80
C VAL A 289 7.80 8.67 -8.01
N LEU A 290 8.87 8.00 -8.45
CA LEU A 290 8.92 6.53 -8.58
C LEU A 290 8.69 5.84 -7.23
N ASP A 291 9.26 6.37 -6.14
CA ASP A 291 9.04 5.83 -4.79
C ASP A 291 7.60 6.04 -4.26
N CYS A 292 6.79 6.92 -4.88
CA CYS A 292 5.35 6.97 -4.62
C CYS A 292 4.60 5.78 -5.19
N VAL A 293 5.06 5.28 -6.35
CA VAL A 293 4.45 4.13 -7.03
C VAL A 293 4.97 2.81 -6.45
N TRP A 294 6.30 2.73 -6.23
CA TRP A 294 6.99 1.55 -5.72
C TRP A 294 7.74 1.88 -4.43
N PRO A 295 7.05 1.96 -3.27
CA PRO A 295 7.66 2.35 -2.01
C PRO A 295 8.79 1.40 -1.57
N GLY A 296 9.94 1.99 -1.23
CA GLY A 296 11.11 1.24 -0.77
C GLY A 296 11.96 0.62 -1.87
N LEU A 297 11.64 0.85 -3.15
CA LEU A 297 12.43 0.37 -4.27
C LEU A 297 13.80 1.06 -4.38
N LEU A 298 13.84 2.36 -4.10
CA LEU A 298 15.06 3.17 -4.21
C LEU A 298 15.57 3.54 -2.81
N GLU A 299 16.77 3.08 -2.48
CA GLU A 299 17.42 3.38 -1.20
C GLU A 299 18.26 4.66 -1.27
N GLY A 300 18.46 5.32 -0.11
CA GLY A 300 19.36 6.46 0.02
C GLY A 300 18.85 7.77 -0.60
N LEU A 301 17.57 7.88 -0.91
CA LEU A 301 16.98 9.12 -1.40
C LEU A 301 17.04 10.23 -0.34
N PRO A 302 17.29 11.50 -0.74
CA PRO A 302 17.20 12.64 0.17
C PRO A 302 15.81 12.74 0.82
N PRO A 303 15.69 13.36 2.01
CA PRO A 303 14.41 13.57 2.66
C PRO A 303 13.44 14.37 1.79
N VAL A 304 12.19 13.94 1.72
CA VAL A 304 11.10 14.62 1.04
C VAL A 304 9.85 14.63 1.91
N HIS A 305 9.16 15.79 2.00
CA HIS A 305 7.84 15.85 2.62
C HIS A 305 6.80 15.35 1.63
N ARG A 306 6.17 14.21 1.95
CA ARG A 306 5.16 13.59 1.10
C ARG A 306 3.77 13.79 1.70
N ASN A 307 2.93 14.55 0.99
CA ASN A 307 1.49 14.59 1.21
C ASN A 307 0.83 13.68 0.17
N ARG A 308 0.30 12.55 0.60
CA ARG A 308 -0.51 11.71 -0.31
C ARG A 308 -1.78 12.49 -0.69
N ALA A 309 -2.07 12.56 -1.97
CA ALA A 309 -3.36 13.06 -2.42
C ALA A 309 -4.44 12.18 -1.81
N LEU A 310 -5.28 12.77 -0.98
CA LEU A 310 -6.50 12.08 -0.54
C LEU A 310 -7.32 11.86 -1.81
N GLN A 311 -7.26 10.64 -2.33
CA GLN A 311 -8.26 10.25 -3.32
C GLN A 311 -9.60 10.37 -2.61
N PRO A 312 -10.60 11.07 -3.18
CA PRO A 312 -11.95 10.94 -2.68
C PRO A 312 -12.22 9.44 -2.62
N ALA A 313 -12.66 8.96 -1.44
CA ALA A 313 -13.16 7.60 -1.33
C ALA A 313 -14.08 7.40 -2.53
N PRO A 314 -13.92 6.33 -3.32
CA PRO A 314 -14.75 6.13 -4.50
C PRO A 314 -16.17 6.45 -4.11
N HIS A 315 -16.80 7.39 -4.83
CA HIS A 315 -18.18 7.79 -4.57
C HIS A 315 -19.03 6.55 -4.75
N GLU A 316 -19.21 5.83 -3.65
CA GLU A 316 -20.06 4.66 -3.63
C GLU A 316 -21.49 5.19 -3.73
N ASP A 317 -22.19 4.84 -4.82
CA ASP A 317 -23.60 5.13 -4.95
C ASP A 317 -24.31 4.66 -3.66
N PRO A 318 -25.17 5.48 -3.04
CA PRO A 318 -25.88 5.09 -1.81
C PRO A 318 -26.59 3.73 -1.89
N VAL A 319 -27.05 3.32 -3.08
CA VAL A 319 -27.64 1.99 -3.32
C VAL A 319 -26.58 0.90 -3.24
N GLN A 320 -25.42 1.13 -3.90
CA GLN A 320 -24.28 0.22 -3.86
C GLN A 320 -23.71 0.10 -2.44
N ALA A 321 -23.63 1.20 -1.69
CA ALA A 321 -23.18 1.23 -0.30
C ALA A 321 -24.06 0.39 0.63
N ARG A 322 -25.38 0.46 0.46
CA ARG A 322 -26.32 -0.38 1.23
C ARG A 322 -26.20 -1.85 0.89
N GLU A 323 -26.08 -2.18 -0.39
CA GLU A 323 -25.97 -3.56 -0.86
C GLU A 323 -24.62 -4.17 -0.44
N SER A 324 -23.51 -3.45 -0.56
CA SER A 324 -22.19 -3.89 -0.11
C SER A 324 -22.16 -4.12 1.41
N HIS A 325 -22.81 -3.23 2.17
CA HIS A 325 -22.96 -3.41 3.61
C HIS A 325 -23.74 -4.69 3.94
N ARG A 326 -24.92 -4.89 3.33
CA ARG A 326 -25.76 -6.07 3.55
C ARG A 326 -25.00 -7.36 3.26
N LEU A 327 -24.40 -7.46 2.07
CA LEU A 327 -23.63 -8.63 1.65
C LEU A 327 -22.42 -8.91 2.56
N ARG A 328 -21.76 -7.88 3.05
CA ARG A 328 -20.64 -8.02 3.99
C ARG A 328 -21.11 -8.61 5.33
N GLN A 329 -22.24 -8.14 5.85
CA GLN A 329 -22.81 -8.70 7.08
C GLN A 329 -23.21 -10.18 6.88
N GLU A 330 -23.91 -10.51 5.80
CA GLU A 330 -24.30 -11.88 5.47
C GLU A 330 -23.08 -12.81 5.30
N MET A 331 -22.02 -12.36 4.62
CA MET A 331 -20.77 -13.11 4.51
C MET A 331 -20.16 -13.37 5.90
N THR A 332 -20.11 -12.35 6.76
CA THR A 332 -19.52 -12.48 8.09
C THR A 332 -20.36 -13.44 8.96
N ASP A 333 -21.68 -13.31 8.94
CA ASP A 333 -22.59 -14.20 9.67
C ASP A 333 -22.41 -15.66 9.24
N HIS A 334 -22.31 -15.90 7.93
CA HIS A 334 -22.04 -17.24 7.39
C HIS A 334 -20.69 -17.79 7.87
N LEU A 335 -19.62 -16.98 7.89
CA LEU A 335 -18.32 -17.41 8.37
C LEU A 335 -18.33 -17.75 9.87
N ILE A 336 -19.15 -17.07 10.67
CA ILE A 336 -19.38 -17.38 12.10
C ILE A 336 -20.15 -18.70 12.23
N GLU A 337 -21.23 -18.87 11.49
CA GLU A 337 -22.05 -20.09 11.51
C GLU A 337 -21.25 -21.34 11.14
N GLN A 338 -20.31 -21.20 10.18
CA GLN A 338 -19.42 -22.29 9.78
C GLN A 338 -18.24 -22.50 10.75
N GLY A 339 -18.07 -21.65 11.77
CA GLY A 339 -16.99 -21.73 12.76
C GLY A 339 -15.63 -21.25 12.25
N TYR A 340 -15.56 -20.57 11.11
CA TYR A 340 -14.30 -19.97 10.61
C TYR A 340 -13.91 -18.73 11.43
N ILE A 341 -14.90 -17.96 11.89
CA ILE A 341 -14.73 -16.83 12.81
C ILE A 341 -15.29 -17.23 14.16
N ASN A 342 -14.45 -17.20 15.19
CA ASN A 342 -14.79 -17.46 16.59
C ASN A 342 -14.14 -16.46 17.55
N ASP A 343 -13.60 -15.37 17.02
CA ASP A 343 -12.94 -14.30 17.73
C ASP A 343 -13.58 -12.95 17.40
N ALA A 344 -13.88 -12.16 18.43
CA ALA A 344 -14.60 -10.90 18.28
C ALA A 344 -13.81 -9.82 17.49
N SER A 345 -12.47 -9.84 17.56
CA SER A 345 -11.64 -8.90 16.82
C SER A 345 -11.67 -9.19 15.33
N ILE A 346 -11.62 -10.48 14.95
CA ILE A 346 -11.71 -10.94 13.57
C ILE A 346 -13.12 -10.66 13.02
N GLU A 347 -14.17 -10.92 13.81
CA GLU A 347 -15.54 -10.57 13.43
C GLU A 347 -15.66 -9.08 13.14
N ALA A 348 -15.18 -8.22 14.04
CA ALA A 348 -15.20 -6.76 13.86
C ALA A 348 -14.44 -6.33 12.61
N ALA A 349 -13.28 -6.94 12.33
CA ALA A 349 -12.48 -6.68 11.14
C ALA A 349 -13.26 -7.03 9.86
N PHE A 350 -13.88 -8.21 9.77
CA PHE A 350 -14.67 -8.62 8.62
C PHE A 350 -15.91 -7.74 8.41
N ARG A 351 -16.58 -7.31 9.49
CA ARG A 351 -17.72 -6.39 9.43
C ARG A 351 -17.32 -4.98 8.99
N ARG A 352 -16.07 -4.55 9.25
CA ARG A 352 -15.57 -3.22 8.93
C ARG A 352 -14.93 -3.12 7.54
N VAL A 353 -14.04 -4.07 7.17
CA VAL A 353 -13.28 -4.00 5.92
C VAL A 353 -14.19 -4.10 4.70
N ARG A 354 -14.19 -3.06 3.89
CA ARG A 354 -14.94 -2.97 2.63
C ARG A 354 -14.17 -3.67 1.51
N ARG A 355 -14.25 -5.02 1.49
CA ARG A 355 -13.50 -5.89 0.58
C ARG A 355 -13.63 -5.49 -0.91
N HIS A 356 -14.81 -5.00 -1.33
CA HIS A 356 -15.08 -4.60 -2.71
C HIS A 356 -14.23 -3.41 -3.18
N LEU A 357 -13.76 -2.54 -2.28
CA LEU A 357 -12.85 -1.45 -2.62
C LEU A 357 -11.49 -1.95 -3.13
N PHE A 358 -11.12 -3.17 -2.77
CA PHE A 358 -9.92 -3.85 -3.26
C PHE A 358 -10.17 -4.68 -4.52
N LEU A 359 -11.37 -4.76 -5.02
CA LEU A 359 -11.78 -5.55 -6.18
C LEU A 359 -12.66 -4.71 -7.13
N PRO A 360 -12.16 -3.59 -7.65
CA PRO A 360 -12.91 -2.73 -8.55
C PRO A 360 -13.34 -3.52 -9.79
N GLY A 361 -14.60 -3.31 -10.22
CA GLY A 361 -15.18 -3.99 -11.38
C GLY A 361 -15.68 -5.42 -11.14
N VAL A 362 -15.43 -6.02 -9.97
CA VAL A 362 -15.95 -7.34 -9.63
C VAL A 362 -17.35 -7.21 -9.02
N PRO A 363 -18.35 -8.00 -9.46
CA PRO A 363 -19.70 -7.95 -8.91
C PRO A 363 -19.72 -8.19 -7.40
N LEU A 364 -20.49 -7.39 -6.64
CA LEU A 364 -20.53 -7.45 -5.17
C LEU A 364 -20.85 -8.85 -4.63
N LYS A 365 -21.76 -9.58 -5.30
CA LYS A 365 -22.09 -10.97 -4.91
C LYS A 365 -20.90 -11.90 -4.99
N THR A 366 -20.02 -11.74 -5.99
CA THR A 366 -18.77 -12.50 -6.11
C THR A 366 -17.78 -12.09 -5.03
N VAL A 367 -17.63 -10.77 -4.78
CA VAL A 367 -16.71 -10.24 -3.77
C VAL A 367 -17.03 -10.75 -2.37
N TYR A 368 -18.32 -10.87 -2.04
CA TYR A 368 -18.79 -11.26 -0.72
C TYR A 368 -19.31 -12.72 -0.64
N ALA A 369 -18.99 -13.54 -1.62
CA ALA A 369 -19.29 -14.97 -1.57
C ALA A 369 -18.37 -15.68 -0.56
N ALA A 370 -18.90 -16.04 0.61
CA ALA A 370 -18.10 -16.56 1.73
C ALA A 370 -17.42 -17.91 1.42
N ALA A 371 -18.10 -18.75 0.65
CA ALA A 371 -17.66 -20.12 0.34
C ALA A 371 -16.87 -20.23 -0.99
N ASP A 372 -16.82 -19.15 -1.77
CA ASP A 372 -16.23 -19.20 -3.10
C ASP A 372 -14.71 -19.01 -3.09
N ALA A 373 -14.12 -19.37 -4.22
CA ALA A 373 -12.69 -19.33 -4.43
C ALA A 373 -12.11 -17.91 -4.39
N ALA A 374 -10.81 -17.83 -4.37
CA ALA A 374 -10.05 -16.59 -4.53
C ALA A 374 -10.40 -15.86 -5.84
N VAL A 375 -10.40 -14.54 -5.79
CA VAL A 375 -10.60 -13.69 -6.98
C VAL A 375 -9.26 -13.36 -7.62
N THR A 376 -9.04 -13.78 -8.87
CA THR A 376 -7.82 -13.51 -9.61
C THR A 376 -7.72 -12.03 -9.96
N THR A 377 -6.56 -11.43 -9.69
CA THR A 377 -6.27 -10.02 -9.95
C THR A 377 -5.20 -9.82 -11.02
N LYS A 378 -4.36 -10.85 -11.26
CA LYS A 378 -3.34 -10.86 -12.31
C LYS A 378 -3.09 -12.29 -12.78
N CYS A 379 -2.85 -12.44 -14.10
CA CYS A 379 -2.39 -13.67 -14.72
C CYS A 379 -1.07 -13.44 -15.47
N ASP A 380 -0.31 -14.51 -15.68
CA ASP A 380 0.85 -14.49 -16.58
C ASP A 380 0.43 -14.57 -18.05
N GLY A 381 1.40 -14.50 -18.98
CA GLY A 381 1.15 -14.60 -20.43
C GLY A 381 0.55 -15.94 -20.89
N SER A 382 0.49 -16.97 -20.05
CA SER A 382 -0.15 -18.26 -20.30
C SER A 382 -1.57 -18.35 -19.72
N GLY A 383 -2.05 -17.28 -19.07
CA GLY A 383 -3.35 -17.24 -18.39
C GLY A 383 -3.37 -17.87 -16.99
N ARG A 384 -2.21 -18.21 -16.41
CA ARG A 384 -2.14 -18.74 -15.05
C ARG A 384 -2.20 -17.60 -14.04
N PRO A 385 -3.02 -17.72 -12.98
CA PRO A 385 -3.04 -16.72 -11.91
C PRO A 385 -1.67 -16.55 -11.24
N THR A 386 -1.20 -15.31 -11.17
CA THR A 386 0.01 -14.91 -10.45
C THR A 386 -0.30 -14.06 -9.22
N SER A 387 -1.51 -13.51 -9.14
CA SER A 387 -1.99 -12.77 -7.98
C SER A 387 -3.49 -12.97 -7.80
N THR A 388 -3.90 -13.24 -6.56
CA THR A 388 -5.30 -13.50 -6.18
C THR A 388 -5.64 -12.87 -4.85
N VAL A 389 -6.87 -12.40 -4.68
CA VAL A 389 -7.42 -12.08 -3.36
C VAL A 389 -8.04 -13.36 -2.80
N SER A 390 -7.52 -13.85 -1.69
CA SER A 390 -7.91 -15.12 -1.06
C SER A 390 -9.39 -15.18 -0.68
N ALA A 391 -9.95 -16.37 -0.66
CA ALA A 391 -11.34 -16.59 -0.22
C ALA A 391 -11.54 -16.12 1.24
N PRO A 392 -12.72 -15.55 1.58
CA PRO A 392 -12.99 -15.00 2.91
C PRO A 392 -12.79 -16.00 4.05
N TRP A 393 -13.26 -17.24 3.88
CA TRP A 393 -13.11 -18.29 4.89
C TRP A 393 -11.63 -18.59 5.19
N LEU A 394 -10.78 -18.61 4.16
CA LEU A 394 -9.35 -18.89 4.33
C LEU A 394 -8.63 -17.73 5.02
N GLN A 395 -8.99 -16.49 4.69
CA GLN A 395 -8.49 -15.29 5.40
C GLN A 395 -8.88 -15.34 6.88
N ALA A 396 -10.13 -15.70 7.20
CA ALA A 396 -10.60 -15.82 8.59
C ALA A 396 -9.80 -16.89 9.37
N VAL A 397 -9.57 -18.06 8.77
CA VAL A 397 -8.78 -19.13 9.37
C VAL A 397 -7.34 -18.69 9.61
N MET A 398 -6.69 -18.11 8.61
CA MET A 398 -5.29 -17.67 8.73
C MET A 398 -5.12 -16.56 9.78
N LEU A 399 -6.04 -15.61 9.86
CA LEU A 399 -6.03 -14.55 10.88
C LEU A 399 -6.24 -15.12 12.28
N ARG A 400 -7.16 -16.09 12.45
CA ARG A 400 -7.37 -16.77 13.72
C ARG A 400 -6.08 -17.47 14.20
N GLU A 401 -5.40 -18.16 13.30
CA GLU A 401 -4.17 -18.87 13.62
C GLU A 401 -2.98 -17.93 13.85
N ALA A 402 -2.98 -16.75 13.22
CA ALA A 402 -2.00 -15.69 13.47
C ALA A 402 -2.12 -15.10 14.87
N ALA A 403 -3.31 -15.20 15.51
CA ALA A 403 -3.58 -14.74 16.86
C ALA A 403 -3.16 -13.27 17.11
N LEU A 404 -3.47 -12.41 16.17
CA LEU A 404 -3.12 -10.98 16.23
C LEU A 404 -3.86 -10.28 17.36
N GLY A 405 -3.14 -9.50 18.15
CA GLY A 405 -3.67 -8.69 19.24
C GLY A 405 -3.37 -7.19 19.08
N ALA A 406 -4.06 -6.36 19.86
CA ALA A 406 -3.90 -4.92 19.85
C ALA A 406 -2.45 -4.48 20.14
N GLY A 407 -1.94 -3.54 19.35
CA GLY A 407 -0.60 -2.97 19.48
C GLY A 407 0.53 -3.80 18.83
N GLN A 408 0.23 -4.98 18.30
CA GLN A 408 1.23 -5.88 17.72
C GLN A 408 1.74 -5.40 16.36
N THR A 409 2.94 -5.91 15.99
CA THR A 409 3.58 -5.68 14.71
C THR A 409 3.52 -6.94 13.86
N ALA A 410 2.94 -6.84 12.67
CA ALA A 410 2.73 -7.96 11.77
C ALA A 410 3.22 -7.69 10.35
N LEU A 411 3.71 -8.75 9.70
CA LEU A 411 4.14 -8.75 8.30
C LEU A 411 3.24 -9.66 7.47
N GLU A 412 2.76 -9.15 6.34
CA GLU A 412 2.16 -9.95 5.27
C GLU A 412 3.14 -10.11 4.12
N ILE A 413 3.32 -11.34 3.64
CA ILE A 413 4.11 -11.68 2.45
C ILE A 413 3.15 -12.18 1.36
N GLY A 414 3.10 -11.47 0.23
CA GLY A 414 2.08 -11.64 -0.80
C GLY A 414 0.94 -10.64 -0.60
N SER A 415 1.04 -9.47 -1.18
CA SER A 415 0.10 -8.36 -0.97
C SER A 415 -1.08 -8.44 -1.95
N ASN A 416 -2.26 -8.01 -1.51
CA ASN A 416 -3.40 -7.68 -2.37
C ASN A 416 -4.35 -6.66 -1.74
N GLY A 417 -4.00 -6.14 -0.57
CA GLY A 417 -4.69 -5.09 0.15
C GLY A 417 -5.71 -5.56 1.19
N PRO A 418 -6.75 -6.37 0.87
CA PRO A 418 -7.81 -6.64 1.85
C PRO A 418 -7.35 -7.43 3.06
N ASN A 419 -6.35 -8.33 2.92
CA ASN A 419 -5.84 -9.08 4.07
C ASN A 419 -5.02 -8.19 4.99
N ALA A 420 -4.16 -7.31 4.45
CA ALA A 420 -3.46 -6.29 5.24
C ALA A 420 -4.43 -5.35 5.99
N ALA A 421 -5.56 -4.99 5.36
CA ALA A 421 -6.62 -4.21 6.00
C ALA A 421 -7.26 -4.96 7.17
N LEU A 422 -7.57 -6.26 7.01
CA LEU A 422 -8.07 -7.11 8.09
C LEU A 422 -7.06 -7.23 9.23
N MET A 423 -5.77 -7.42 8.92
CA MET A 423 -4.69 -7.44 9.91
C MET A 423 -4.62 -6.13 10.69
N GLN A 424 -4.72 -4.97 9.99
CA GLN A 424 -4.68 -3.65 10.63
C GLN A 424 -5.87 -3.45 11.58
N GLU A 425 -7.06 -3.94 11.24
CA GLU A 425 -8.20 -3.92 12.17
C GLU A 425 -7.96 -4.78 13.41
N CYS A 426 -7.34 -5.97 13.26
CA CYS A 426 -7.02 -6.85 14.38
C CYS A 426 -5.96 -6.25 15.32
N VAL A 427 -4.89 -5.61 14.78
CA VAL A 427 -3.85 -5.01 15.62
C VAL A 427 -4.22 -3.62 16.14
N GLY A 428 -5.29 -3.01 15.62
CA GLY A 428 -5.81 -1.72 16.06
C GLY A 428 -4.91 -0.52 15.74
N PRO A 429 -5.22 0.66 16.35
CA PRO A 429 -4.55 1.92 16.01
C PRO A 429 -3.09 2.00 16.48
N GLU A 430 -2.70 1.28 17.50
CA GLU A 430 -1.31 1.27 18.01
C GLU A 430 -0.45 0.21 17.33
N GLY A 431 -1.07 -0.78 16.65
CA GLY A 431 -0.39 -1.84 15.94
C GLY A 431 0.17 -1.38 14.59
N ARG A 432 1.08 -2.18 14.04
CA ARG A 432 1.75 -1.91 12.77
C ARG A 432 1.62 -3.09 11.84
N VAL A 433 1.19 -2.82 10.61
CA VAL A 433 1.13 -3.82 9.55
C VAL A 433 2.01 -3.38 8.39
N THR A 434 2.88 -4.27 7.96
CA THR A 434 3.62 -4.15 6.70
C THR A 434 3.14 -5.25 5.77
N THR A 435 2.83 -4.90 4.52
CA THR A 435 2.54 -5.85 3.45
C THR A 435 3.58 -5.71 2.35
N MET A 436 4.06 -6.83 1.82
CA MET A 436 5.06 -6.81 0.77
C MET A 436 4.73 -7.77 -0.37
N ASP A 437 5.20 -7.44 -1.55
CA ASP A 437 5.11 -8.30 -2.73
C ASP A 437 6.31 -8.08 -3.65
N ILE A 438 6.68 -9.10 -4.42
CA ILE A 438 7.73 -9.01 -5.42
C ILE A 438 7.23 -8.39 -6.74
N ASP A 439 5.92 -8.42 -6.96
CA ASP A 439 5.30 -7.95 -8.20
C ASP A 439 4.97 -6.45 -8.11
N PRO A 440 5.62 -5.60 -8.94
CA PRO A 440 5.38 -4.16 -8.95
C PRO A 440 3.92 -3.77 -9.16
N PHE A 441 3.17 -4.51 -9.98
CA PHE A 441 1.74 -4.28 -10.20
C PHE A 441 0.93 -4.48 -8.92
N VAL A 442 1.24 -5.55 -8.16
CA VAL A 442 0.55 -5.86 -6.90
C VAL A 442 0.84 -4.79 -5.85
N VAL A 443 2.11 -4.35 -5.76
CA VAL A 443 2.55 -3.29 -4.85
C VAL A 443 1.88 -1.96 -5.17
N GLU A 444 1.90 -1.53 -6.43
CA GLU A 444 1.24 -0.29 -6.89
C GLU A 444 -0.26 -0.33 -6.54
N ARG A 445 -0.91 -1.46 -6.85
CA ARG A 445 -2.32 -1.68 -6.55
C ARG A 445 -2.61 -1.56 -5.05
N SER A 446 -1.82 -2.19 -4.20
CA SER A 446 -1.97 -2.16 -2.74
C SER A 446 -1.69 -0.77 -2.18
N ALA A 447 -0.62 -0.10 -2.64
CA ALA A 447 -0.26 1.25 -2.23
C ALA A 447 -1.33 2.30 -2.59
N ARG A 448 -2.10 2.05 -3.65
CA ARG A 448 -3.23 2.89 -4.07
C ARG A 448 -4.52 2.57 -3.30
N LEU A 449 -4.89 1.28 -3.20
CA LEU A 449 -6.20 0.87 -2.70
C LEU A 449 -6.30 0.89 -1.17
N LEU A 450 -5.21 0.62 -0.44
CA LEU A 450 -5.22 0.65 1.02
C LEU A 450 -5.56 2.04 1.57
N PRO A 451 -4.87 3.14 1.19
CA PRO A 451 -5.25 4.48 1.64
C PRO A 451 -6.65 4.89 1.20
N ALA A 452 -7.06 4.57 -0.05
CA ALA A 452 -8.39 4.86 -0.56
C ALA A 452 -9.51 4.15 0.24
N ALA A 453 -9.20 2.99 0.83
CA ALA A 453 -10.10 2.27 1.72
C ALA A 453 -10.03 2.73 3.18
N GLY A 454 -9.14 3.67 3.54
CA GLY A 454 -8.94 4.20 4.89
C GLY A 454 -7.84 3.50 5.70
N TYR A 455 -6.95 2.73 5.04
CA TYR A 455 -5.84 1.99 5.67
C TYR A 455 -4.47 2.58 5.28
N ASP A 456 -4.32 3.88 5.39
CA ASP A 456 -3.11 4.66 5.07
C ASP A 456 -1.91 4.35 5.97
N ARG A 457 -2.14 3.71 7.11
CA ARG A 457 -1.10 3.30 8.07
C ARG A 457 -0.42 1.99 7.71
N VAL A 458 -1.00 1.19 6.81
CA VAL A 458 -0.37 -0.04 6.33
C VAL A 458 0.82 0.33 5.44
N ARG A 459 2.01 -0.12 5.84
CA ARG A 459 3.22 0.07 5.04
C ARG A 459 3.22 -0.95 3.90
N VAL A 460 3.33 -0.47 2.66
CA VAL A 460 3.45 -1.31 1.46
C VAL A 460 4.89 -1.29 0.98
N VAL A 461 5.45 -2.45 0.65
CA VAL A 461 6.86 -2.62 0.27
C VAL A 461 6.98 -3.47 -0.99
N LEU A 462 7.78 -3.03 -1.96
CA LEU A 462 8.23 -3.86 -3.08
C LEU A 462 9.50 -4.61 -2.66
N GLY A 463 9.50 -5.93 -2.78
CA GLY A 463 10.67 -6.73 -2.43
C GLY A 463 10.40 -8.22 -2.50
N ASP A 464 11.48 -9.01 -2.56
CA ASP A 464 11.40 -10.46 -2.51
C ASP A 464 11.14 -10.92 -1.07
N GLY A 465 10.00 -11.58 -0.86
CA GLY A 465 9.57 -12.10 0.43
C GLY A 465 10.53 -13.09 1.07
N GLU A 466 11.38 -13.76 0.28
CA GLU A 466 12.41 -14.67 0.77
C GLU A 466 13.39 -13.99 1.75
N HIS A 467 13.63 -12.69 1.54
CA HIS A 467 14.57 -11.91 2.35
C HIS A 467 13.90 -11.16 3.52
N GLY A 468 12.58 -11.30 3.67
CA GLY A 468 11.82 -10.53 4.65
C GLY A 468 11.66 -9.05 4.25
N ALA A 469 11.00 -8.27 5.11
CA ALA A 469 10.75 -6.86 4.82
C ALA A 469 11.88 -5.96 5.37
N PRO A 470 12.37 -4.98 4.60
CA PRO A 470 13.38 -4.02 5.07
C PRO A 470 12.95 -3.33 6.39
N GLY A 471 13.86 -3.34 7.38
CA GLY A 471 13.62 -2.77 8.71
C GLY A 471 12.75 -3.62 9.65
N LEU A 472 12.45 -4.87 9.26
CA LEU A 472 11.74 -5.87 10.09
C LEU A 472 12.50 -7.21 10.13
N THR A 473 13.82 -7.17 10.06
CA THR A 473 14.69 -8.36 10.05
C THR A 473 15.35 -8.62 11.40
N ASP A 474 15.26 -7.67 12.33
CA ASP A 474 15.88 -7.78 13.64
C ASP A 474 15.12 -8.78 14.52
N GLU A 475 15.85 -9.48 15.39
CA GLU A 475 15.29 -10.45 16.32
C GLU A 475 14.20 -9.81 17.19
N GLY A 476 13.04 -10.46 17.26
CA GLY A 476 11.92 -10.00 18.08
C GLY A 476 11.22 -8.74 17.59
N SER A 477 11.35 -8.41 16.30
CA SER A 477 10.67 -7.23 15.70
C SER A 477 9.22 -7.50 15.27
N LEU A 478 8.80 -8.79 15.18
CA LEU A 478 7.50 -9.20 14.68
C LEU A 478 6.77 -10.14 15.64
N ASP A 479 5.50 -9.87 15.89
CA ASP A 479 4.60 -10.75 16.63
C ASP A 479 4.01 -11.85 15.73
N ALA A 480 3.73 -11.52 14.46
CA ALA A 480 3.21 -12.47 13.50
C ALA A 480 3.66 -12.19 12.06
N ILE A 481 3.78 -13.28 11.29
CA ILE A 481 3.97 -13.28 9.85
C ILE A 481 2.86 -14.10 9.20
N LEU A 482 2.13 -13.49 8.25
CA LEU A 482 1.16 -14.18 7.39
C LEU A 482 1.71 -14.23 5.97
N VAL A 483 1.89 -15.44 5.44
CA VAL A 483 2.30 -15.64 4.05
C VAL A 483 1.06 -15.98 3.22
N THR A 484 0.80 -15.24 2.16
CA THR A 484 -0.37 -15.43 1.28
C THR A 484 0.01 -15.87 -0.13
N VAL A 485 1.20 -16.47 -0.24
CA VAL A 485 1.71 -17.19 -1.42
C VAL A 485 2.19 -18.57 -0.99
N GLN A 486 2.20 -19.54 -1.92
CA GLN A 486 2.66 -20.90 -1.62
C GLN A 486 4.18 -20.92 -1.49
N ALA A 487 4.68 -21.16 -0.28
CA ALA A 487 6.09 -21.31 0.00
C ALA A 487 6.56 -22.76 -0.13
N LEU A 488 7.77 -22.95 -0.63
CA LEU A 488 8.41 -24.27 -0.70
C LEU A 488 9.25 -24.59 0.54
N ASP A 489 9.75 -23.55 1.20
CA ASP A 489 10.58 -23.64 2.41
C ASP A 489 10.33 -22.42 3.31
N ILE A 490 10.96 -22.38 4.48
CA ILE A 490 10.88 -21.28 5.44
C ILE A 490 12.28 -20.69 5.62
N PRO A 491 12.58 -19.51 5.04
CA PRO A 491 13.87 -18.87 5.18
C PRO A 491 14.08 -18.34 6.61
N SER A 492 15.33 -18.17 7.02
CA SER A 492 15.69 -17.62 8.33
C SER A 492 15.13 -16.21 8.55
N ALA A 493 14.95 -15.44 7.46
CA ALA A 493 14.34 -14.13 7.47
C ALA A 493 12.87 -14.11 7.97
N TRP A 494 12.20 -15.27 8.06
CA TRP A 494 10.86 -15.38 8.65
C TRP A 494 10.90 -15.90 10.10
N VAL A 495 11.99 -16.52 10.51
CA VAL A 495 12.12 -17.10 11.86
C VAL A 495 12.77 -16.12 12.83
N THR A 496 13.87 -15.50 12.40
CA THR A 496 14.66 -14.59 13.23
C THR A 496 13.83 -13.44 13.80
N PRO A 497 13.04 -12.68 12.99
CA PRO A 497 12.31 -11.51 13.49
C PRO A 497 11.12 -11.84 14.39
N LEU A 498 10.65 -13.08 14.45
CA LEU A 498 9.54 -13.42 15.34
C LEU A 498 9.95 -13.36 16.81
N VAL A 499 9.09 -12.82 17.65
CA VAL A 499 9.20 -12.89 19.12
C VAL A 499 9.06 -14.34 19.60
N GLU A 500 9.48 -14.64 20.82
CA GLU A 500 9.15 -15.92 21.46
C GLU A 500 7.63 -16.08 21.59
N GLY A 501 7.09 -17.21 21.17
CA GLY A 501 5.65 -17.42 21.05
C GLY A 501 4.98 -16.76 19.84
N GLY A 502 5.72 -16.00 19.03
CA GLY A 502 5.25 -15.37 17.79
C GLY A 502 4.74 -16.38 16.78
N ARG A 503 3.89 -15.93 15.86
CA ARG A 503 3.17 -16.79 14.91
C ARG A 503 3.67 -16.62 13.48
N LEU A 504 3.87 -17.78 12.81
CA LEU A 504 4.03 -17.85 11.36
C LEU A 504 2.88 -18.66 10.78
N VAL A 505 2.06 -18.06 9.91
CA VAL A 505 1.02 -18.78 9.17
C VAL A 505 1.42 -18.78 7.69
N VAL A 506 1.68 -19.97 7.16
CA VAL A 506 2.25 -20.10 5.81
C VAL A 506 1.64 -21.25 5.02
N PRO A 507 1.23 -21.01 3.75
CA PRO A 507 0.90 -22.07 2.81
C PRO A 507 2.17 -22.82 2.42
N LEU A 508 2.53 -23.85 3.20
CA LEU A 508 3.73 -24.63 3.00
C LEU A 508 3.44 -25.82 2.09
N ARG A 509 4.26 -25.99 1.07
CA ARG A 509 4.21 -27.15 0.19
C ARG A 509 5.05 -28.29 0.77
N ILE A 510 4.39 -29.41 1.04
CA ILE A 510 5.00 -30.62 1.58
C ILE A 510 4.66 -31.77 0.63
N HIS A 511 5.66 -32.39 0.01
CA HIS A 511 5.51 -33.46 -0.97
C HIS A 511 4.46 -33.16 -2.06
N GLY A 512 4.40 -31.88 -2.49
CA GLY A 512 3.50 -31.44 -3.56
C GLY A 512 2.06 -31.09 -3.12
N TYR A 513 1.73 -31.25 -1.84
CA TYR A 513 0.46 -30.83 -1.26
C TYR A 513 0.63 -29.53 -0.48
N SER A 514 -0.34 -28.61 -0.62
CA SER A 514 -0.27 -27.29 0.03
C SER A 514 -1.14 -27.26 1.27
N TRP A 515 -0.53 -26.84 2.36
CA TRP A 515 -1.15 -26.73 3.66
C TRP A 515 -0.90 -25.33 4.21
N ALA A 516 -1.92 -24.60 4.58
CA ALA A 516 -1.76 -23.45 5.46
C ALA A 516 -1.45 -23.99 6.86
N VAL A 517 -0.17 -23.94 7.25
CA VAL A 517 0.28 -24.39 8.55
C VAL A 517 0.53 -23.17 9.42
N ALA A 518 -0.03 -23.20 10.62
CA ALA A 518 0.27 -22.22 11.65
C ALA A 518 1.36 -22.75 12.58
N PHE A 519 2.42 -22.00 12.75
CA PHE A 519 3.54 -22.30 13.64
C PHE A 519 3.62 -21.31 14.79
N GLU A 520 4.16 -21.77 15.90
CA GLU A 520 4.58 -20.97 17.03
C GLU A 520 6.10 -21.06 17.17
N LYS A 521 6.78 -19.93 17.31
CA LYS A 521 8.21 -19.89 17.59
C LYS A 521 8.48 -20.31 19.02
N ARG A 522 9.40 -21.26 19.20
CA ARG A 522 9.91 -21.76 20.47
C ARG A 522 11.42 -21.85 20.41
N GLY A 523 12.09 -20.86 20.95
CA GLY A 523 13.53 -20.72 20.77
C GLY A 523 13.90 -20.63 19.28
N ASN A 524 14.72 -21.56 18.80
CA ASN A 524 15.14 -21.64 17.40
C ASN A 524 14.27 -22.58 16.54
N GLU A 525 13.12 -23.01 17.03
CA GLU A 525 12.24 -23.95 16.36
C GLU A 525 10.88 -23.32 16.06
N LEU A 526 10.25 -23.79 14.99
CA LEU A 526 8.84 -23.55 14.71
C LEU A 526 8.06 -24.83 14.94
N VAL A 527 7.05 -24.79 15.79
CA VAL A 527 6.21 -25.94 16.13
C VAL A 527 4.79 -25.72 15.60
N SER A 528 4.29 -26.66 14.81
CA SER A 528 2.95 -26.54 14.22
C SER A 528 1.84 -26.59 15.30
N ARG A 529 0.79 -25.76 15.05
CA ARG A 529 -0.40 -25.61 15.91
C ARG A 529 -1.68 -26.01 15.21
N ALA A 530 -1.77 -25.70 13.91
CA ALA A 530 -2.95 -25.96 13.11
C ALA A 530 -2.58 -26.20 11.64
N TYR A 531 -3.49 -26.86 10.92
CA TYR A 531 -3.42 -27.09 9.48
C TYR A 531 -4.76 -26.79 8.82
N ALA A 532 -4.72 -26.20 7.63
CA ALA A 532 -5.85 -26.08 6.73
C ALA A 532 -5.42 -26.42 5.31
N VAL A 533 -6.26 -27.18 4.58
CA VAL A 533 -6.01 -27.42 3.14
C VAL A 533 -6.22 -26.11 2.41
N CYS A 534 -5.29 -25.75 1.54
CA CYS A 534 -5.36 -24.49 0.80
C CYS A 534 -4.77 -24.61 -0.61
N GLY A 535 -5.13 -23.64 -1.46
CA GLY A 535 -4.49 -23.40 -2.74
C GLY A 535 -4.09 -21.93 -2.83
N PHE A 536 -2.81 -21.68 -3.06
CA PHE A 536 -2.24 -20.37 -3.28
C PHE A 536 -1.41 -20.32 -4.54
N VAL A 537 -1.26 -19.12 -5.11
CA VAL A 537 -0.29 -18.90 -6.20
C VAL A 537 1.12 -19.18 -5.68
N PRO A 538 2.01 -19.80 -6.50
CA PRO A 538 3.37 -20.09 -6.10
C PRO A 538 4.15 -18.82 -5.76
N MET A 539 5.03 -18.90 -4.76
CA MET A 539 6.01 -17.87 -4.46
C MET A 539 6.95 -17.69 -5.64
N GLN A 540 7.29 -16.44 -5.93
CA GLN A 540 8.21 -16.03 -6.99
C GLN A 540 9.55 -15.57 -6.37
N GLY A 541 10.53 -15.22 -7.21
CA GLY A 541 11.84 -14.75 -6.76
C GLY A 541 12.76 -15.87 -6.27
N ALA A 542 13.60 -15.59 -5.27
CA ALA A 542 14.59 -16.53 -4.75
C ALA A 542 13.98 -17.78 -4.10
N GLY A 543 12.75 -17.67 -3.58
CA GLY A 543 11.99 -18.79 -3.02
C GLY A 543 11.32 -19.70 -4.06
N ALA A 544 11.41 -19.37 -5.34
CA ALA A 544 10.82 -20.18 -6.41
C ALA A 544 11.70 -21.39 -6.76
N ARG A 545 11.08 -22.54 -6.87
CA ARG A 545 11.75 -23.76 -7.31
C ARG A 545 10.85 -24.57 -8.24
N ALA A 546 11.43 -25.09 -9.34
CA ALA A 546 10.74 -26.03 -10.21
C ALA A 546 10.72 -27.44 -9.57
N GLU A 547 9.63 -28.17 -9.81
CA GLU A 547 9.59 -29.61 -9.50
C GLU A 547 10.43 -30.41 -10.49
N ASP A 548 11.08 -31.46 -10.02
CA ASP A 548 11.63 -32.46 -10.92
C ASP A 548 10.49 -33.30 -11.49
N VAL A 549 10.50 -33.50 -12.79
CA VAL A 549 9.46 -34.25 -13.50
C VAL A 549 10.12 -35.30 -14.37
N VAL A 550 9.79 -36.56 -14.11
CA VAL A 550 10.17 -37.68 -14.97
C VAL A 550 9.00 -38.01 -15.90
N VAL A 551 9.28 -38.01 -17.21
CA VAL A 551 8.29 -38.22 -18.23
C VAL A 551 8.44 -39.65 -18.80
N LEU A 552 7.35 -40.39 -18.77
CA LEU A 552 7.28 -41.76 -19.30
C LEU A 552 6.34 -41.83 -20.53
N ARG A 553 6.57 -42.77 -21.39
CA ARG A 553 5.69 -43.08 -22.54
C ARG A 553 5.35 -41.87 -23.43
N GLY A 554 6.40 -41.12 -23.83
CA GLY A 554 6.24 -39.98 -24.71
C GLY A 554 5.39 -38.82 -24.14
N GLY A 555 5.21 -38.73 -22.83
CA GLY A 555 4.46 -37.66 -22.18
C GLY A 555 3.13 -38.10 -21.56
N GLU A 556 2.68 -39.34 -21.81
CA GLU A 556 1.44 -39.85 -21.26
C GLU A 556 1.43 -39.87 -19.72
N ILE A 557 2.55 -40.29 -19.11
CA ILE A 557 2.68 -40.36 -17.64
C ILE A 557 3.77 -39.40 -17.20
N ARG A 558 3.45 -38.59 -16.18
CA ARG A 558 4.37 -37.67 -15.53
C ARG A 558 4.47 -38.00 -14.05
N LEU A 559 5.68 -38.32 -13.62
CA LEU A 559 6.01 -38.50 -12.22
C LEU A 559 6.63 -37.21 -11.71
N ARG A 560 6.03 -36.63 -10.68
CA ARG A 560 6.45 -35.37 -10.08
C ARG A 560 7.14 -35.64 -8.76
N PHE A 561 8.32 -35.08 -8.59
CA PHE A 561 9.12 -35.16 -7.37
C PHE A 561 9.23 -33.76 -6.76
N PRO A 562 8.28 -33.36 -5.92
CA PRO A 562 8.22 -31.99 -5.39
C PRO A 562 9.41 -31.56 -4.56
N GLU A 563 10.05 -32.51 -3.90
CA GLU A 563 11.21 -32.27 -3.02
C GLU A 563 12.54 -32.62 -3.71
N GLY A 564 12.51 -32.84 -4.99
CA GLY A 564 13.62 -33.35 -5.77
C GLY A 564 13.62 -34.87 -5.88
N GLY A 565 14.14 -35.37 -6.98
CA GLY A 565 14.24 -36.83 -7.21
C GLY A 565 14.29 -37.16 -8.69
N THR A 566 14.62 -38.42 -8.93
CA THR A 566 14.66 -38.95 -10.29
C THR A 566 14.19 -40.42 -10.27
N ALA A 567 13.93 -40.95 -11.44
CA ALA A 567 13.60 -42.37 -11.61
C ALA A 567 14.23 -42.87 -12.91
N ASP A 568 14.56 -44.14 -12.92
CA ASP A 568 15.03 -44.80 -14.14
C ASP A 568 13.89 -45.02 -15.12
N VAL A 569 13.90 -44.24 -16.19
CA VAL A 569 12.83 -44.19 -17.23
C VAL A 569 12.70 -45.52 -17.93
N GLU A 570 13.83 -46.20 -18.20
CA GLU A 570 13.86 -47.49 -18.92
C GLU A 570 13.25 -48.60 -18.07
N GLN A 571 13.70 -48.72 -16.82
CA GLN A 571 13.17 -49.70 -15.84
C GLN A 571 11.67 -49.50 -15.58
N LEU A 572 11.23 -48.27 -15.39
CA LEU A 572 9.80 -47.98 -15.16
C LEU A 572 8.95 -48.21 -16.39
N THR A 573 9.46 -47.93 -17.60
CA THR A 573 8.75 -48.27 -18.84
C THR A 573 8.54 -49.76 -18.97
N GLN A 574 9.58 -50.55 -18.71
CA GLN A 574 9.48 -52.01 -18.71
C GLN A 574 8.53 -52.53 -17.62
N ALA A 575 8.58 -51.94 -16.42
CA ALA A 575 7.67 -52.29 -15.31
C ALA A 575 6.19 -52.06 -15.68
N LEU A 576 5.88 -50.96 -16.41
CA LEU A 576 4.52 -50.63 -16.84
C LEU A 576 4.01 -51.58 -17.94
N GLU A 577 4.91 -52.26 -18.71
CA GLU A 577 4.54 -53.27 -19.72
C GLU A 577 4.24 -54.63 -19.08
N ALA A 578 4.66 -54.86 -17.84
CA ALA A 578 4.37 -56.09 -17.10
C ALA A 578 2.90 -56.13 -16.63
N PRO A 579 2.34 -57.34 -16.38
CA PRO A 579 0.99 -57.46 -15.85
C PRO A 579 0.79 -56.67 -14.57
N ARG A 580 -0.26 -55.83 -14.55
CA ARG A 580 -0.64 -55.01 -13.39
C ARG A 580 -1.07 -55.91 -12.22
N LEU A 581 -0.51 -55.70 -11.05
CA LEU A 581 -1.02 -56.20 -9.80
C LEU A 581 -2.09 -55.23 -9.25
N GLU A 582 -3.28 -55.72 -8.99
CA GLU A 582 -4.33 -54.99 -8.32
C GLU A 582 -4.58 -55.53 -6.94
N ARG A 583 -4.62 -54.67 -5.93
CA ARG A 583 -4.88 -55.06 -4.54
C ARG A 583 -5.90 -54.13 -3.90
N ARG A 584 -6.96 -54.71 -3.37
CA ARG A 584 -7.97 -53.98 -2.59
C ARG A 584 -7.49 -53.87 -1.13
N THR A 585 -7.63 -52.69 -0.56
CA THR A 585 -7.19 -52.42 0.82
C THR A 585 -8.25 -52.83 1.86
N GLY A 586 -9.50 -52.98 1.48
CA GLY A 586 -10.63 -53.15 2.39
C GLY A 586 -11.09 -51.86 3.11
N VAL A 587 -10.34 -50.78 2.93
CA VAL A 587 -10.66 -49.45 3.54
C VAL A 587 -11.58 -48.69 2.64
N THR A 588 -12.78 -48.40 3.16
CA THR A 588 -13.87 -47.71 2.43
C THR A 588 -14.20 -46.36 3.06
N LEU A 589 -14.63 -45.39 2.23
CA LEU A 589 -15.03 -44.06 2.69
C LEU A 589 -16.27 -43.57 1.93
N PRO A 590 -17.06 -42.69 2.56
CA PRO A 590 -18.16 -41.96 1.91
C PRO A 590 -17.62 -41.01 0.83
N GLY A 591 -18.37 -40.75 -0.24
CA GLY A 591 -17.92 -40.01 -1.42
C GLY A 591 -17.45 -38.57 -1.20
N ASN A 592 -17.80 -37.95 -0.08
CA ASN A 592 -17.39 -36.58 0.24
C ASN A 592 -16.31 -36.54 1.35
N THR A 593 -15.68 -37.67 1.65
CA THR A 593 -14.66 -37.72 2.69
C THR A 593 -13.36 -37.07 2.22
N PRO A 594 -12.80 -36.05 2.91
CA PRO A 594 -11.48 -35.51 2.63
C PRO A 594 -10.41 -36.59 2.89
N PHE A 595 -9.47 -36.73 1.97
CA PHE A 595 -8.39 -37.76 2.06
C PHE A 595 -6.98 -37.16 2.00
N ASP A 596 -6.89 -35.86 2.04
CA ASP A 596 -5.64 -35.11 1.98
C ASP A 596 -4.63 -35.52 3.09
N LYS A 597 -5.14 -35.85 4.29
CA LYS A 597 -4.31 -36.28 5.41
C LYS A 597 -3.71 -37.69 5.19
N LEU A 598 -4.46 -38.60 4.50
CA LEU A 598 -3.90 -39.87 4.07
C LEU A 598 -2.76 -39.66 3.06
N MET A 599 -2.90 -38.68 2.15
CA MET A 599 -1.81 -38.37 1.21
C MET A 599 -0.55 -37.88 1.96
N LEU A 600 -0.75 -37.03 2.97
CA LEU A 600 0.36 -36.57 3.83
C LEU A 600 0.97 -37.73 4.65
N TRP A 601 0.14 -38.64 5.17
CA TRP A 601 0.62 -39.83 5.86
C TRP A 601 1.52 -40.68 4.96
N LEU A 602 1.07 -41.04 3.75
CA LEU A 602 1.85 -41.84 2.80
C LEU A 602 3.14 -41.11 2.40
N ALA A 603 3.10 -39.83 2.16
CA ALA A 603 4.24 -39.02 1.78
C ALA A 603 5.33 -38.95 2.89
N THR A 604 4.91 -39.09 4.15
CA THR A 604 5.81 -39.03 5.32
C THR A 604 6.08 -40.36 5.98
N THR A 605 5.61 -41.48 5.38
CA THR A 605 5.84 -42.85 5.92
C THR A 605 6.37 -43.83 4.89
N MET A 606 6.32 -43.47 3.58
CA MET A 606 6.82 -44.35 2.52
C MET A 606 7.96 -43.67 1.74
N ASP A 607 9.13 -44.35 1.74
CA ASP A 607 10.28 -43.87 0.95
C ASP A 607 10.02 -44.02 -0.55
N GLY A 608 10.52 -43.05 -1.34
CA GLY A 608 10.32 -43.01 -2.78
C GLY A 608 8.97 -42.43 -3.21
N PHE A 609 8.31 -41.66 -2.33
CA PHE A 609 7.05 -41.03 -2.61
C PHE A 609 7.17 -40.01 -3.77
N CYS A 610 6.21 -40.06 -4.70
CA CYS A 610 6.05 -39.13 -5.79
C CYS A 610 4.56 -38.95 -6.11
N ARG A 611 4.25 -38.07 -7.06
CA ARG A 611 2.88 -37.88 -7.57
C ARG A 611 2.82 -38.30 -9.04
N LEU A 612 1.77 -39.02 -9.40
CA LEU A 612 1.57 -39.52 -10.77
C LEU A 612 0.41 -38.81 -11.45
N ALA A 613 0.69 -38.13 -12.55
CA ALA A 613 -0.30 -37.54 -13.45
C ALA A 613 -0.35 -38.28 -14.77
N VAL A 614 -1.53 -38.37 -15.39
CA VAL A 614 -1.74 -38.91 -16.74
C VAL A 614 -2.25 -37.77 -17.63
N ASP A 615 -1.61 -37.56 -18.77
CA ASP A 615 -2.05 -36.57 -19.76
C ASP A 615 -3.34 -37.06 -20.44
N PRO A 616 -4.46 -36.28 -20.32
CA PRO A 616 -5.75 -36.71 -20.85
C PRO A 616 -5.78 -36.82 -22.40
N ASN A 617 -4.86 -36.16 -23.07
CA ASN A 617 -4.78 -36.17 -24.53
C ASN A 617 -3.96 -37.34 -25.09
N LEU A 618 -3.14 -37.97 -24.24
CA LEU A 618 -2.24 -39.09 -24.59
C LEU A 618 -2.64 -40.38 -23.88
N ASP A 619 -3.72 -40.38 -23.09
CA ASP A 619 -4.16 -41.50 -22.26
C ASP A 619 -4.51 -42.73 -23.11
N THR A 620 -3.68 -43.76 -23.04
CA THR A 620 -3.91 -45.06 -23.69
C THR A 620 -4.68 -46.05 -22.83
N GLY A 621 -5.05 -45.68 -21.62
CA GLY A 621 -5.71 -46.54 -20.64
C GLY A 621 -4.77 -47.56 -19.94
N LEU A 622 -3.46 -47.52 -20.19
CA LEU A 622 -2.50 -48.41 -19.56
C LEU A 622 -2.43 -48.13 -18.02
N VAL A 623 -2.43 -46.90 -17.70
CA VAL A 623 -2.51 -46.41 -16.30
C VAL A 623 -3.78 -45.60 -16.19
N GLU A 624 -4.75 -46.05 -15.38
CA GLU A 624 -6.00 -45.30 -15.18
C GLU A 624 -5.74 -43.87 -14.78
N ARG A 625 -6.37 -42.93 -15.46
CA ARG A 625 -6.26 -41.52 -15.13
C ARG A 625 -6.83 -41.23 -13.74
N PRO A 626 -6.08 -40.53 -12.84
CA PRO A 626 -6.62 -40.10 -11.57
C PRO A 626 -7.80 -39.14 -11.78
N LYS A 627 -8.87 -39.29 -11.01
CA LYS A 627 -10.00 -38.36 -11.04
C LYS A 627 -9.69 -37.12 -10.20
N GLY A 628 -9.44 -36.01 -10.89
CA GLY A 628 -9.32 -34.66 -10.28
C GLY A 628 -7.98 -34.29 -9.66
N TRP A 629 -7.11 -35.25 -9.25
CA TRP A 629 -5.83 -35.01 -8.57
C TRP A 629 -4.76 -35.96 -9.10
N ASP A 630 -3.48 -35.56 -9.01
CA ASP A 630 -2.37 -36.50 -9.24
C ASP A 630 -2.43 -37.58 -8.18
N ALA A 631 -2.28 -38.85 -8.57
CA ALA A 631 -2.30 -39.96 -7.62
C ALA A 631 -1.05 -39.96 -6.73
N ALA A 632 -1.21 -40.31 -5.47
CA ALA A 632 -0.09 -40.72 -4.62
C ALA A 632 0.58 -41.98 -5.21
N ALA A 633 1.88 -41.93 -5.38
CA ALA A 633 2.66 -43.05 -5.90
C ALA A 633 3.99 -43.21 -5.16
N VAL A 634 4.54 -44.37 -5.22
CA VAL A 634 5.89 -44.69 -4.68
C VAL A 634 6.68 -45.42 -5.76
N ILE A 635 7.94 -45.03 -5.90
CA ILE A 635 8.89 -45.67 -6.82
C ILE A 635 10.06 -46.21 -5.98
N ARG A 636 10.34 -47.50 -6.13
CA ARG A 636 11.46 -48.16 -5.48
C ARG A 636 11.81 -49.43 -6.22
N ASP A 637 13.09 -49.73 -6.33
CA ASP A 637 13.62 -50.97 -6.92
C ASP A 637 13.05 -51.29 -8.32
N GLY A 638 12.98 -50.26 -9.20
CA GLY A 638 12.46 -50.41 -10.56
C GLY A 638 10.98 -50.72 -10.63
N SER A 639 10.23 -50.49 -9.56
CA SER A 639 8.79 -50.73 -9.45
C SER A 639 8.04 -49.47 -9.10
N LEU A 640 6.77 -49.38 -9.56
CA LEU A 640 5.84 -48.30 -9.31
C LEU A 640 4.60 -48.85 -8.61
N VAL A 641 4.22 -48.26 -7.50
CA VAL A 641 2.91 -48.47 -6.86
C VAL A 641 2.15 -47.17 -6.77
N ARG A 642 0.84 -47.19 -6.97
CA ARG A 642 -0.02 -46.04 -6.86
C ARG A 642 -1.32 -46.35 -6.16
N LEU A 643 -1.89 -45.34 -5.46
CA LEU A 643 -3.17 -45.41 -4.78
C LEU A 643 -4.28 -44.82 -5.65
N LEU A 644 -5.41 -45.47 -5.68
CA LEU A 644 -6.60 -45.10 -6.45
C LEU A 644 -7.84 -45.19 -5.57
N LEU A 645 -8.86 -44.42 -5.97
CA LEU A 645 -10.18 -44.48 -5.34
C LEU A 645 -11.18 -45.06 -6.33
N GLN A 646 -11.70 -46.25 -6.06
CA GLN A 646 -12.71 -46.92 -6.89
C GLN A 646 -14.08 -46.90 -6.22
N GLN A 647 -15.13 -46.65 -7.01
CA GLN A 647 -16.49 -46.67 -6.52
C GLN A 647 -16.98 -48.09 -6.35
N THR A 648 -17.46 -48.45 -5.18
CA THR A 648 -17.98 -49.78 -4.83
C THR A 648 -19.46 -49.77 -4.58
N GLY A 649 -20.10 -48.61 -4.42
CA GLY A 649 -21.55 -48.43 -4.22
C GLY A 649 -21.99 -47.06 -4.66
N THR A 650 -23.28 -46.70 -4.45
CA THR A 650 -23.87 -45.44 -4.89
C THR A 650 -23.11 -44.21 -4.31
N SER A 651 -22.64 -44.33 -3.06
CA SER A 651 -21.92 -43.24 -2.36
C SER A 651 -20.70 -43.76 -1.57
N THR A 652 -20.26 -44.98 -1.84
CA THR A 652 -19.11 -45.60 -1.16
C THR A 652 -17.99 -45.84 -2.11
N TRP A 653 -16.78 -45.56 -1.67
CA TRP A 653 -15.54 -45.69 -2.40
C TRP A 653 -14.53 -46.53 -1.60
N GLU A 654 -13.70 -47.29 -2.27
CA GLU A 654 -12.64 -48.10 -1.66
C GLU A 654 -11.29 -47.71 -2.21
N TRP A 655 -10.27 -47.69 -1.35
CA TRP A 655 -8.89 -47.54 -1.76
C TRP A 655 -8.39 -48.82 -2.43
N VAL A 656 -7.88 -48.67 -3.63
CA VAL A 656 -7.31 -49.74 -4.45
C VAL A 656 -5.88 -49.40 -4.83
N ILE A 657 -5.02 -50.34 -4.84
CA ILE A 657 -3.60 -50.20 -5.14
C ILE A 657 -3.32 -50.89 -6.48
N HIS A 658 -2.72 -50.16 -7.40
CA HIS A 658 -2.14 -50.74 -8.61
C HIS A 658 -0.60 -50.73 -8.47
N ALA A 659 0.03 -51.83 -8.76
CA ALA A 659 1.48 -51.98 -8.67
C ALA A 659 2.04 -52.62 -9.96
N TYR A 660 3.24 -52.20 -10.31
CA TYR A 660 3.95 -52.61 -11.53
C TYR A 660 5.43 -52.88 -11.21
N GLY A 661 6.02 -53.85 -11.84
CA GLY A 661 7.48 -54.17 -11.76
C GLY A 661 7.85 -55.28 -10.79
N PRO A 662 9.15 -55.55 -10.60
CA PRO A 662 9.63 -56.72 -9.91
C PRO A 662 9.31 -56.71 -8.39
N ALA A 663 9.23 -55.57 -7.75
CA ALA A 663 8.85 -55.44 -6.33
C ALA A 663 7.36 -55.05 -6.12
N ALA A 664 6.51 -55.25 -7.13
CA ALA A 664 5.09 -54.82 -7.11
C ALA A 664 4.31 -55.41 -5.91
N GLU A 665 4.50 -56.73 -5.61
CA GLU A 665 3.82 -57.41 -4.50
C GLU A 665 4.22 -56.80 -3.14
N GLN A 666 5.51 -56.61 -2.93
CA GLN A 666 6.03 -56.06 -1.67
C GLN A 666 5.56 -54.62 -1.44
N LEU A 667 5.65 -53.78 -2.48
CA LEU A 667 5.21 -52.35 -2.39
C LEU A 667 3.71 -52.23 -2.21
N ALA A 668 2.93 -53.07 -2.89
CA ALA A 668 1.47 -53.08 -2.72
C ALA A 668 1.06 -53.52 -1.30
N GLU A 669 1.75 -54.51 -0.73
CA GLU A 669 1.55 -54.94 0.66
C GLU A 669 1.87 -53.81 1.65
N GLU A 670 3.05 -53.19 1.49
CA GLU A 670 3.49 -52.06 2.33
C GLU A 670 2.49 -50.88 2.27
N MET A 671 2.07 -50.46 1.07
CA MET A 671 1.09 -49.42 0.91
C MET A 671 -0.27 -49.80 1.52
N THR A 672 -0.71 -51.04 1.39
CA THR A 672 -1.93 -51.56 2.02
C THR A 672 -1.86 -51.44 3.53
N GLN A 673 -0.72 -51.83 4.12
CA GLN A 673 -0.48 -51.73 5.56
C GLN A 673 -0.54 -50.26 6.01
N GLN A 674 0.09 -49.34 5.28
CA GLN A 674 0.06 -47.90 5.61
C GLN A 674 -1.35 -47.32 5.54
N VAL A 675 -2.14 -47.67 4.53
CA VAL A 675 -3.55 -47.27 4.42
C VAL A 675 -4.39 -47.81 5.56
N THR A 676 -4.17 -49.07 5.93
CA THR A 676 -4.89 -49.75 7.04
C THR A 676 -4.51 -49.16 8.41
N ILE A 677 -3.20 -48.88 8.64
CA ILE A 677 -2.74 -48.23 9.87
C ILE A 677 -3.37 -46.84 9.99
N TRP A 678 -3.37 -46.08 8.90
CA TRP A 678 -3.98 -44.74 8.92
C TRP A 678 -5.49 -44.80 9.26
N ASP A 679 -6.24 -45.69 8.63
CA ASP A 679 -7.68 -45.86 8.87
C ASP A 679 -8.00 -46.29 10.31
N ARG A 680 -7.14 -47.18 10.88
CA ARG A 680 -7.31 -47.72 12.24
C ARG A 680 -6.88 -46.71 13.33
N ASP A 681 -5.73 -46.04 13.14
CA ASP A 681 -5.01 -45.36 14.23
C ASP A 681 -5.16 -43.83 14.14
N HIS A 682 -5.55 -43.30 12.97
CA HIS A 682 -5.64 -41.87 12.74
C HIS A 682 -7.06 -41.44 12.35
N HIS A 683 -7.45 -40.28 12.87
CA HIS A 683 -8.70 -39.67 12.47
C HIS A 683 -8.49 -38.84 11.20
N ILE A 684 -9.52 -38.73 10.37
CA ILE A 684 -9.52 -37.92 9.13
C ILE A 684 -9.04 -36.46 9.35
N ARG A 685 -9.17 -35.93 10.58
CA ARG A 685 -8.73 -34.59 10.98
C ARG A 685 -7.34 -34.55 11.63
N ASP A 686 -6.67 -35.69 11.77
CA ASP A 686 -5.37 -35.76 12.41
C ASP A 686 -4.27 -35.35 11.40
N ALA A 687 -3.36 -34.50 11.83
CA ALA A 687 -2.15 -34.10 11.09
C ALA A 687 -0.93 -34.28 11.98
N PRO A 688 0.27 -34.54 11.43
CA PRO A 688 1.44 -34.72 12.23
C PRO A 688 1.79 -33.44 12.98
N ARG A 689 2.37 -33.55 14.18
CA ARG A 689 3.07 -32.40 14.74
C ARG A 689 4.34 -32.19 13.92
N LEU A 690 4.48 -31.02 13.34
CA LEU A 690 5.63 -30.64 12.53
C LEU A 690 6.52 -29.70 13.35
N THR A 691 7.78 -30.07 13.48
CA THR A 691 8.84 -29.22 14.05
C THR A 691 9.80 -28.83 12.94
N ILE A 692 10.04 -27.55 12.78
CA ILE A 692 10.95 -27.00 11.79
C ILE A 692 12.15 -26.38 12.48
N ARG A 693 13.34 -26.70 11.99
CA ARG A 693 14.63 -26.16 12.44
C ARG A 693 15.41 -25.64 11.26
N SER A 694 16.27 -24.66 11.50
CA SER A 694 17.25 -24.25 10.48
C SER A 694 18.15 -25.42 10.14
N ARG A 695 18.44 -25.58 8.86
CA ARG A 695 19.42 -26.58 8.39
C ARG A 695 20.83 -26.18 8.82
N LEU A 696 21.57 -27.09 9.42
CA LEU A 696 22.97 -26.91 9.81
C LEU A 696 23.91 -27.47 8.74
N GLU A 697 25.11 -26.90 8.62
CA GLU A 697 26.18 -27.47 7.80
C GLU A 697 26.49 -28.89 8.33
N GLY A 698 26.29 -29.90 7.48
CA GLY A 698 26.50 -31.31 7.85
C GLY A 698 25.21 -32.11 8.10
N ASP A 699 24.02 -31.48 8.04
CA ASP A 699 22.76 -32.22 7.98
C ASP A 699 22.72 -33.03 6.68
N THR A 700 22.98 -34.34 6.83
CA THR A 700 22.86 -35.28 5.71
C THR A 700 21.38 -35.56 5.44
N GLU A 701 21.03 -35.90 4.21
CA GLU A 701 19.68 -36.37 3.90
C GLU A 701 19.33 -37.55 4.82
N PRO A 702 18.18 -37.46 5.50
CA PRO A 702 17.77 -38.52 6.40
C PRO A 702 17.44 -39.80 5.63
N THR A 703 17.77 -40.93 6.20
CA THR A 703 17.44 -42.26 5.65
C THR A 703 15.99 -42.71 5.92
N GLY A 704 15.06 -41.78 6.20
CA GLY A 704 13.69 -42.14 6.53
C GLY A 704 12.64 -41.10 6.20
N ALA A 705 11.42 -41.54 5.85
CA ALA A 705 10.31 -40.73 5.40
C ALA A 705 9.75 -39.70 6.41
N ARG A 706 10.15 -39.77 7.69
CA ARG A 706 9.66 -38.90 8.77
C ARG A 706 10.41 -37.58 8.91
N THR A 707 11.45 -37.39 8.15
CA THR A 707 12.21 -36.14 8.14
C THR A 707 12.43 -35.69 6.69
N LEU A 708 12.13 -34.43 6.43
CA LEU A 708 12.35 -33.82 5.14
C LEU A 708 13.36 -32.67 5.27
N VAL A 709 14.45 -32.76 4.53
CA VAL A 709 15.47 -31.72 4.47
C VAL A 709 15.23 -30.87 3.22
N LYS A 710 15.03 -29.56 3.43
CA LYS A 710 14.86 -28.56 2.38
C LYS A 710 16.10 -27.68 2.26
N GLN A 711 16.04 -26.62 1.49
CA GLN A 711 17.17 -25.71 1.28
C GLN A 711 17.61 -25.02 2.58
N HIS A 712 16.66 -24.48 3.35
CA HIS A 712 16.88 -23.69 4.55
C HIS A 712 16.55 -24.45 5.83
N THR A 713 15.68 -25.45 5.75
CA THR A 713 15.10 -26.06 6.93
C THR A 713 15.13 -27.59 6.90
N ARG A 714 15.04 -28.15 8.10
CA ARG A 714 14.73 -29.55 8.36
C ARG A 714 13.36 -29.63 9.02
N LEU A 715 12.49 -30.44 8.46
CA LEU A 715 11.12 -30.70 8.89
C LEU A 715 11.03 -32.10 9.51
N ASP A 716 10.68 -32.20 10.78
CA ASP A 716 10.47 -33.47 11.48
C ASP A 716 8.97 -33.69 11.72
N PHE A 717 8.43 -34.84 11.24
CA PHE A 717 7.01 -35.20 11.32
C PHE A 717 6.76 -36.21 12.43
N ASP A 718 5.98 -35.82 13.45
CA ASP A 718 5.60 -36.67 14.56
C ASP A 718 4.09 -37.00 14.52
N TRP A 719 3.78 -38.22 14.09
CA TRP A 719 2.41 -38.76 14.07
C TRP A 719 1.99 -39.41 15.38
N THR A 720 2.89 -39.58 16.35
CA THR A 720 2.58 -40.16 17.66
C THR A 720 1.76 -39.17 18.52
N ARG A 721 1.85 -37.88 18.21
CA ARG A 721 1.13 -36.79 18.88
C ARG A 721 0.44 -35.89 17.86
N PRO A 722 -0.56 -36.42 17.15
CA PRO A 722 -1.19 -35.68 16.07
C PRO A 722 -1.88 -34.44 16.59
N ILE A 723 -1.92 -33.42 15.74
CA ILE A 723 -2.72 -32.22 15.95
C ILE A 723 -4.08 -32.44 15.29
N ARG A 724 -5.16 -32.29 16.06
CA ARG A 724 -6.51 -32.36 15.52
C ARG A 724 -6.85 -31.01 14.88
N THR A 725 -7.03 -31.00 13.57
CA THR A 725 -7.40 -29.81 12.83
C THR A 725 -8.87 -29.47 13.03
N SER A 726 -9.17 -28.19 13.17
CA SER A 726 -10.53 -27.69 13.41
C SER A 726 -11.39 -27.63 12.14
N LEU A 727 -10.90 -28.08 10.98
CA LEU A 727 -11.60 -28.07 9.68
C LEU A 727 -11.76 -29.47 9.11
#